data_e4e070db241648926267c07dd69547b6
#
_entry.id   e4e070db241648926267c07dd69547b6
#
_cell.length_a   1.000
_cell.length_b   1.000
_cell.length_c   1.000
_cell.angle_alpha   90.00
_cell.angle_beta   90.00
_cell.angle_gamma   90.00
#
_symmetry.space_group_name_H-M   'P 1'
#
loop_
_entity.id
_entity.type
_entity.pdbx_description
1 polymer ?
#
loop_
_entity_poly.entity_id
_entity_poly.type
_entity_poly.pdbx_seq_one_letter_code
_entity_poly.pdbx_strand_id
1 'polypeptide(L)'
;MAFKDIQILRMNYLRGPNIWTYRPIIEALIDLGEMEDHPSNKIDGFNDRINGWLPGLVEHHCGVGHRGGFLTRLVGGTWMGHIMEHVSIELQLLAGARAEFGKAREISKRGIYKVVFRTEHEELGRESFLAARAIVMAAANNLAFDITATVDRLKKIADLRCLGPSTACIVDAAVERKTPFIRLTEGNLVQLGYGAKQRRIWTAETDRTSAIAESISSDKDLTKRLLTQCGIPVPEGQIVKTADEAWEAAQDIGLPVVVKPLDGNRGWGVSLDVNTEEGVRAAWTAAEKEGSEVLIERYVRGDEHRVLVVGDRVVAATRGETACITGDGISTVEQLIDSQINTDPRRGLAEGFPLDLIRLNTPRGEMSLLEIQRQGLKPESIPTQGRIVVVQRNGNLNNDVTDWVHPDVAAVATLAARVIGLDIAGIDIVTQDISRPLEETKGAIIEVNAGPGLLMHVKPAVGQPRPVGKAIVEHLFGPNESGRIPVVGIVGSQQTTELSQLVAWLLHLSGKRTGLACKDGLYMDQQHLGKSDSRGFEASERLLINRALDAAVFETTPALILDEGLAYDRCLVGIVTNMPDTTPTLIDKHDIQTSDQMRTVVRTQIDLVLPEGAAVLNADEQAVTSLAELSDGEVLFYAKTKDNATMLTHLQSGGRGVYCKEGHVTLARGDQETQLFHLDLELIARLLKNGLHISTLLAAVAAAWSLDIAPLLIRAGLKNFGQQNQHVAHTLQG
;
A
#
# COMPACT_ATOMS: atom_id res chain seq x y z
N MET A 1 43.68 -16.53 -6.30
CA MET A 1 42.76 -16.86 -7.42
C MET A 1 41.50 -16.04 -7.28
N ALA A 2 40.93 -15.55 -8.36
CA ALA A 2 39.64 -14.88 -8.27
C ALA A 2 38.53 -15.94 -8.21
N PHE A 3 37.58 -15.76 -7.29
CA PHE A 3 36.40 -16.63 -7.19
C PHE A 3 35.51 -16.49 -8.41
N LYS A 4 34.95 -17.60 -8.90
CA LYS A 4 33.93 -17.61 -9.93
C LYS A 4 32.65 -16.97 -9.39
N ASP A 5 31.88 -16.36 -10.31
CA ASP A 5 30.65 -15.67 -9.96
C ASP A 5 29.57 -16.62 -9.44
N ILE A 6 28.86 -16.21 -8.41
CA ILE A 6 27.69 -16.91 -7.86
C ILE A 6 26.61 -16.93 -8.95
N GLN A 7 26.07 -18.12 -9.23
CA GLN A 7 25.04 -18.28 -10.26
C GLN A 7 23.65 -18.09 -9.67
N ILE A 8 22.84 -17.22 -10.27
CA ILE A 8 21.43 -17.10 -9.94
C ILE A 8 20.68 -18.06 -10.87
N LEU A 9 20.16 -19.15 -10.31
CA LEU A 9 19.46 -20.18 -11.06
C LEU A 9 18.03 -19.81 -11.38
N ARG A 10 17.36 -19.11 -10.42
CA ARG A 10 15.99 -18.65 -10.54
C ARG A 10 15.72 -17.49 -9.58
N MET A 11 14.80 -16.62 -9.95
CA MET A 11 14.33 -15.54 -9.08
C MET A 11 12.82 -15.35 -9.28
N ASN A 12 12.04 -15.70 -8.28
CA ASN A 12 10.59 -15.58 -8.25
C ASN A 12 10.17 -14.37 -7.41
N TYR A 13 9.08 -13.72 -7.80
CA TYR A 13 8.39 -12.73 -6.99
C TYR A 13 7.08 -13.33 -6.49
N LEU A 14 6.99 -13.56 -5.18
CA LEU A 14 5.77 -14.01 -4.51
C LEU A 14 5.02 -12.77 -4.05
N ARG A 15 3.88 -12.50 -4.68
CA ARG A 15 3.15 -11.23 -4.55
C ARG A 15 2.33 -11.13 -3.27
N GLY A 16 1.93 -12.26 -2.70
CA GLY A 16 1.07 -12.32 -1.53
C GLY A 16 1.57 -13.28 -0.46
N PRO A 17 0.70 -13.65 0.49
CA PRO A 17 1.00 -14.64 1.51
C PRO A 17 1.55 -15.94 0.94
N ASN A 18 2.61 -16.42 1.53
CA ASN A 18 3.40 -17.56 1.06
C ASN A 18 3.99 -18.33 2.25
N ILE A 19 4.76 -19.35 1.99
CA ILE A 19 5.36 -20.20 3.03
C ILE A 19 6.36 -19.47 3.95
N TRP A 20 6.82 -18.27 3.58
CA TRP A 20 7.82 -17.51 4.30
C TRP A 20 7.21 -16.40 5.15
N THR A 21 6.23 -15.68 4.59
CA THR A 21 5.63 -14.49 5.19
C THR A 21 4.29 -14.14 4.54
N TYR A 22 3.54 -13.23 5.16
CA TYR A 22 2.29 -12.69 4.60
C TYR A 22 2.52 -11.47 3.68
N ARG A 23 3.77 -11.14 3.37
CA ARG A 23 4.16 -9.97 2.58
C ARG A 23 4.83 -10.39 1.27
N PRO A 24 4.84 -9.50 0.25
CA PRO A 24 5.58 -9.76 -0.98
C PRO A 24 7.08 -9.95 -0.73
N ILE A 25 7.67 -10.91 -1.44
CA ILE A 25 9.09 -11.27 -1.32
C ILE A 25 9.70 -11.57 -2.69
N ILE A 26 11.03 -11.44 -2.77
CA ILE A 26 11.84 -12.14 -3.77
C ILE A 26 12.32 -13.46 -3.15
N GLU A 27 12.13 -14.56 -3.86
CA GLU A 27 12.78 -15.85 -3.60
C GLU A 27 13.79 -16.12 -4.71
N ALA A 28 15.08 -16.09 -4.39
CA ALA A 28 16.16 -16.42 -5.32
C ALA A 28 16.76 -17.78 -5.00
N LEU A 29 16.96 -18.61 -6.03
CA LEU A 29 17.73 -19.85 -5.96
C LEU A 29 19.10 -19.59 -6.54
N ILE A 30 20.15 -19.79 -5.74
CA ILE A 30 21.54 -19.52 -6.13
C ILE A 30 22.44 -20.72 -5.96
N ASP A 31 23.46 -20.82 -6.79
CA ASP A 31 24.57 -21.78 -6.68
C ASP A 31 25.84 -21.04 -6.26
N LEU A 32 26.35 -21.35 -5.09
CA LEU A 32 27.58 -20.73 -4.56
C LEU A 32 28.85 -21.27 -5.23
N GLY A 33 28.76 -22.41 -5.91
CA GLY A 33 29.93 -23.05 -6.50
C GLY A 33 31.06 -23.29 -5.52
N GLU A 34 32.25 -22.83 -5.86
CA GLU A 34 33.45 -22.97 -4.98
C GLU A 34 33.34 -22.12 -3.69
N MET A 35 32.52 -21.09 -3.66
CA MET A 35 32.35 -20.26 -2.46
C MET A 35 31.63 -20.98 -1.31
N GLU A 36 31.04 -22.15 -1.57
CA GLU A 36 30.47 -23.00 -0.53
C GLU A 36 31.53 -23.43 0.52
N ASP A 37 32.76 -23.59 0.11
CA ASP A 37 33.88 -23.94 0.99
C ASP A 37 34.58 -22.73 1.64
N HIS A 38 34.16 -21.50 1.29
CA HIS A 38 34.77 -20.25 1.71
C HIS A 38 33.72 -19.33 2.40
N PRO A 39 33.33 -19.64 3.65
CA PRO A 39 32.51 -18.71 4.44
C PRO A 39 33.29 -17.40 4.72
N SER A 40 32.53 -16.35 5.10
CA SER A 40 33.02 -14.97 5.26
C SER A 40 34.33 -14.83 6.05
N ASN A 41 34.57 -15.67 7.08
CA ASN A 41 35.75 -15.63 7.92
C ASN A 41 36.98 -16.32 7.30
N LYS A 42 36.84 -16.95 6.15
CA LYS A 42 37.97 -17.58 5.42
C LYS A 42 38.44 -16.74 4.23
N ILE A 43 37.84 -15.59 3.97
CA ILE A 43 38.21 -14.70 2.87
C ILE A 43 38.87 -13.44 3.45
N ASP A 44 40.16 -13.25 3.20
CA ASP A 44 40.95 -12.16 3.75
C ASP A 44 40.37 -10.77 3.45
N GLY A 45 40.12 -9.96 4.51
CA GLY A 45 39.61 -8.61 4.42
C GLY A 45 38.16 -8.48 3.89
N PHE A 46 37.45 -9.60 3.67
CA PHE A 46 36.09 -9.58 3.18
C PHE A 46 35.15 -8.83 4.12
N ASN A 47 35.19 -9.16 5.41
CA ASN A 47 34.32 -8.55 6.41
C ASN A 47 34.56 -7.05 6.54
N ASP A 48 35.83 -6.62 6.48
CA ASP A 48 36.19 -5.20 6.57
C ASP A 48 35.65 -4.42 5.36
N ARG A 49 35.73 -5.00 4.15
CA ARG A 49 35.20 -4.39 2.94
C ARG A 49 33.67 -4.25 3.00
N ILE A 50 32.95 -5.33 3.35
CA ILE A 50 31.50 -5.30 3.46
C ILE A 50 31.05 -4.27 4.50
N ASN A 51 31.66 -4.27 5.69
CA ASN A 51 31.31 -3.32 6.75
C ASN A 51 31.70 -1.87 6.40
N GLY A 52 32.81 -1.67 5.73
CA GLY A 52 33.24 -0.35 5.27
C GLY A 52 32.32 0.23 4.18
N TRP A 53 31.80 -0.61 3.29
CA TRP A 53 30.90 -0.19 2.23
C TRP A 53 29.46 0.00 2.70
N LEU A 54 29.00 -0.81 3.64
CA LEU A 54 27.61 -0.84 4.12
C LEU A 54 27.57 -0.78 5.66
N PRO A 55 27.92 0.37 6.27
CA PRO A 55 27.97 0.50 7.72
C PRO A 55 26.62 0.31 8.41
N GLY A 56 25.49 0.51 7.71
CA GLY A 56 24.14 0.27 8.22
C GLY A 56 23.84 -1.18 8.57
N LEU A 57 24.63 -2.15 8.07
CA LEU A 57 24.52 -3.55 8.45
C LEU A 57 24.67 -3.81 9.96
N VAL A 58 25.21 -2.85 10.72
CA VAL A 58 25.25 -2.90 12.20
C VAL A 58 23.84 -2.89 12.82
N GLU A 59 22.85 -2.34 12.14
CA GLU A 59 21.46 -2.32 12.62
C GLU A 59 20.74 -3.65 12.41
N HIS A 60 21.31 -4.59 11.65
CA HIS A 60 20.71 -5.88 11.38
C HIS A 60 20.88 -6.85 12.55
N HIS A 61 19.76 -7.25 13.15
CA HIS A 61 19.74 -8.13 14.32
C HIS A 61 20.02 -9.59 13.96
N CYS A 62 19.68 -10.03 12.74
CA CYS A 62 19.76 -11.43 12.30
C CYS A 62 19.07 -12.39 13.30
N GLY A 63 19.24 -13.69 13.14
CA GLY A 63 18.75 -14.70 14.10
C GLY A 63 19.38 -14.65 15.49
N VAL A 64 20.36 -13.77 15.72
CA VAL A 64 21.00 -13.53 17.02
C VAL A 64 20.11 -12.64 17.91
N GLY A 65 19.27 -11.80 17.30
CA GLY A 65 18.23 -11.05 18.00
C GLY A 65 18.67 -9.71 18.64
N HIS A 66 19.90 -9.24 18.40
CA HIS A 66 20.39 -7.95 18.90
C HIS A 66 21.07 -7.13 17.80
N ARG A 67 21.21 -5.83 18.01
CA ARG A 67 21.94 -4.91 17.14
C ARG A 67 23.36 -5.42 16.90
N GLY A 68 23.80 -5.48 15.64
CA GLY A 68 25.08 -6.07 15.24
C GLY A 68 25.09 -7.60 15.16
N GLY A 69 23.95 -8.26 15.33
CA GLY A 69 23.86 -9.72 15.25
C GLY A 69 24.36 -10.28 13.92
N PHE A 70 24.10 -9.57 12.80
CA PHE A 70 24.67 -9.94 11.50
C PHE A 70 26.19 -9.84 11.46
N LEU A 71 26.78 -8.79 12.02
CA LEU A 71 28.24 -8.64 12.10
C LEU A 71 28.92 -9.74 12.93
N THR A 72 28.24 -10.17 14.01
CA THR A 72 28.69 -11.34 14.82
C THR A 72 28.72 -12.61 13.95
N ARG A 73 27.70 -12.81 13.09
CA ARG A 73 27.66 -13.94 12.14
C ARG A 73 28.76 -13.83 11.07
N LEU A 74 29.04 -12.63 10.56
CA LEU A 74 30.14 -12.41 9.60
C LEU A 74 31.50 -12.80 10.20
N VAL A 75 31.79 -12.40 11.44
CA VAL A 75 33.02 -12.72 12.12
C VAL A 75 33.14 -14.21 12.45
N GLY A 76 32.02 -14.83 12.87
CA GLY A 76 31.95 -16.27 13.15
C GLY A 76 32.05 -17.14 11.91
N GLY A 77 31.85 -16.59 10.74
CA GLY A 77 31.77 -17.27 9.44
C GLY A 77 30.33 -17.60 9.04
N THR A 78 29.90 -17.06 7.89
CA THR A 78 28.61 -17.35 7.29
C THR A 78 28.73 -17.41 5.77
N TRP A 79 27.76 -18.05 5.12
CA TRP A 79 27.79 -18.29 3.67
C TRP A 79 27.25 -17.10 2.89
N MET A 80 27.65 -17.01 1.63
CA MET A 80 27.36 -15.87 0.75
C MET A 80 25.84 -15.67 0.52
N GLY A 81 25.05 -16.74 0.53
CA GLY A 81 23.58 -16.62 0.42
C GLY A 81 22.98 -15.79 1.56
N HIS A 82 23.43 -15.99 2.80
CA HIS A 82 22.99 -15.21 3.97
C HIS A 82 23.50 -13.77 3.90
N ILE A 83 24.70 -13.56 3.39
CA ILE A 83 25.28 -12.22 3.23
C ILE A 83 24.50 -11.45 2.15
N MET A 84 24.22 -12.07 1.00
CA MET A 84 23.40 -11.47 -0.06
C MET A 84 22.01 -11.10 0.41
N GLU A 85 21.39 -11.90 1.29
CA GLU A 85 20.12 -11.57 1.94
C GLU A 85 20.21 -10.22 2.65
N HIS A 86 21.15 -10.10 3.61
CA HIS A 86 21.32 -8.88 4.41
C HIS A 86 21.73 -7.67 3.58
N VAL A 87 22.61 -7.86 2.59
CA VAL A 87 23.01 -6.77 1.67
C VAL A 87 21.82 -6.31 0.82
N SER A 88 20.95 -7.23 0.35
CA SER A 88 19.76 -6.86 -0.41
C SER A 88 18.76 -6.05 0.41
N ILE A 89 18.61 -6.40 1.69
CA ILE A 89 17.78 -5.65 2.65
C ILE A 89 18.38 -4.25 2.84
N GLU A 90 19.66 -4.16 3.15
CA GLU A 90 20.36 -2.89 3.40
C GLU A 90 20.29 -1.94 2.20
N LEU A 91 20.48 -2.47 0.98
CA LEU A 91 20.37 -1.67 -0.24
C LEU A 91 18.96 -1.10 -0.46
N GLN A 92 17.91 -1.85 -0.14
CA GLN A 92 16.53 -1.35 -0.20
C GLN A 92 16.27 -0.28 0.87
N LEU A 93 16.78 -0.46 2.10
CA LEU A 93 16.69 0.55 3.17
C LEU A 93 17.42 1.84 2.77
N LEU A 94 18.63 1.75 2.20
CA LEU A 94 19.37 2.90 1.67
C LEU A 94 18.68 3.57 0.49
N ALA A 95 17.86 2.82 -0.27
CA ALA A 95 17.01 3.37 -1.33
C ALA A 95 15.72 4.01 -0.79
N GLY A 96 15.44 3.94 0.52
CA GLY A 96 14.26 4.53 1.15
C GLY A 96 13.04 3.61 1.22
N ALA A 97 13.16 2.35 0.76
CA ALA A 97 12.10 1.35 0.85
C ALA A 97 12.17 0.56 2.17
N ARG A 98 11.08 -0.15 2.52
CA ARG A 98 11.01 -0.99 3.72
C ARG A 98 11.33 -2.44 3.40
N ALA A 99 12.32 -2.99 4.08
CA ALA A 99 12.75 -4.37 3.91
C ALA A 99 13.24 -4.91 5.26
N GLU A 100 12.35 -5.55 6.04
CA GLU A 100 12.65 -5.97 7.42
C GLU A 100 12.74 -7.48 7.60
N PHE A 101 12.51 -8.27 6.55
CA PHE A 101 12.47 -9.72 6.63
C PHE A 101 13.39 -10.34 5.59
N GLY A 102 14.14 -11.35 6.01
CA GLY A 102 14.91 -12.20 5.14
C GLY A 102 15.20 -13.56 5.75
N LYS A 103 15.50 -14.52 4.90
CA LYS A 103 15.96 -15.88 5.24
C LYS A 103 16.83 -16.45 4.13
N ALA A 104 17.94 -17.10 4.51
CA ALA A 104 18.75 -17.89 3.59
C ALA A 104 18.85 -19.33 4.12
N ARG A 105 18.59 -20.32 3.26
CA ARG A 105 18.64 -21.75 3.60
C ARG A 105 19.24 -22.55 2.46
N GLU A 106 20.16 -23.45 2.77
CA GLU A 106 20.59 -24.48 1.84
C GLU A 106 19.43 -25.44 1.56
N ILE A 107 19.29 -25.89 0.31
CA ILE A 107 18.34 -26.94 -0.10
C ILE A 107 18.99 -28.32 0.06
N SER A 108 18.30 -29.36 -0.38
CA SER A 108 18.82 -30.75 -0.34
C SER A 108 20.14 -30.95 -1.13
N LYS A 109 20.39 -30.09 -2.13
CA LYS A 109 21.60 -30.09 -2.92
C LYS A 109 22.62 -29.11 -2.33
N ARG A 110 23.79 -29.64 -1.91
CA ARG A 110 24.87 -28.83 -1.33
C ARG A 110 25.30 -27.66 -2.22
N GLY A 111 25.51 -26.51 -1.62
CA GLY A 111 25.94 -25.28 -2.30
C GLY A 111 24.82 -24.54 -3.00
N ILE A 112 23.60 -25.11 -2.99
CA ILE A 112 22.41 -24.43 -3.55
C ILE A 112 21.59 -23.85 -2.41
N TYR A 113 21.32 -22.54 -2.49
CA TYR A 113 20.60 -21.80 -1.45
C TYR A 113 19.34 -21.16 -1.98
N LYS A 114 18.27 -21.20 -1.19
CA LYS A 114 17.13 -20.29 -1.31
C LYS A 114 17.44 -19.06 -0.46
N VAL A 115 17.45 -17.90 -1.11
CA VAL A 115 17.59 -16.59 -0.48
C VAL A 115 16.28 -15.84 -0.64
N VAL A 116 15.69 -15.45 0.47
CA VAL A 116 14.37 -14.84 0.52
C VAL A 116 14.46 -13.52 1.26
N PHE A 117 13.86 -12.47 0.73
CA PHE A 117 13.78 -11.18 1.43
C PHE A 117 12.55 -10.39 0.97
N ARG A 118 12.03 -9.57 1.89
CA ARG A 118 10.87 -8.70 1.62
C ARG A 118 11.25 -7.60 0.64
N THR A 119 10.29 -7.24 -0.22
CA THR A 119 10.38 -6.07 -1.09
C THR A 119 9.03 -5.39 -1.24
N GLU A 120 9.02 -4.08 -1.45
CA GLU A 120 7.81 -3.30 -1.75
C GLU A 120 7.47 -3.35 -3.25
N HIS A 121 8.46 -3.63 -4.11
CA HIS A 121 8.27 -3.73 -5.55
C HIS A 121 9.23 -4.75 -6.17
N GLU A 122 8.74 -5.52 -7.17
CA GLU A 122 9.50 -6.58 -7.82
C GLU A 122 10.82 -6.09 -8.43
N GLU A 123 10.79 -4.99 -9.21
CA GLU A 123 11.97 -4.45 -9.87
C GLU A 123 13.03 -3.99 -8.85
N LEU A 124 12.61 -3.30 -7.79
CA LEU A 124 13.51 -2.87 -6.73
C LEU A 124 14.18 -4.08 -6.05
N GLY A 125 13.39 -5.11 -5.72
CA GLY A 125 13.90 -6.33 -5.10
C GLY A 125 14.89 -7.07 -5.99
N ARG A 126 14.57 -7.25 -7.28
CA ARG A 126 15.46 -7.91 -8.25
C ARG A 126 16.77 -7.17 -8.43
N GLU A 127 16.72 -5.85 -8.63
CA GLU A 127 17.92 -5.01 -8.83
C GLU A 127 18.77 -4.92 -7.56
N SER A 128 18.14 -4.89 -6.38
CA SER A 128 18.88 -4.95 -5.09
C SER A 128 19.60 -6.28 -4.92
N PHE A 129 19.00 -7.40 -5.33
CA PHE A 129 19.65 -8.71 -5.25
C PHE A 129 20.80 -8.88 -6.25
N LEU A 130 20.64 -8.38 -7.47
CA LEU A 130 21.72 -8.36 -8.47
C LEU A 130 22.89 -7.49 -7.99
N ALA A 131 22.61 -6.34 -7.40
CA ALA A 131 23.63 -5.48 -6.80
C ALA A 131 24.31 -6.16 -5.58
N ALA A 132 23.54 -6.84 -4.72
CA ALA A 132 24.08 -7.58 -3.60
C ALA A 132 25.07 -8.67 -4.04
N ARG A 133 24.74 -9.43 -5.10
CA ARG A 133 25.68 -10.38 -5.70
C ARG A 133 26.98 -9.68 -6.15
N ALA A 134 26.85 -8.59 -6.88
CA ALA A 134 28.01 -7.85 -7.41
C ALA A 134 28.91 -7.30 -6.27
N ILE A 135 28.29 -6.78 -5.20
CA ILE A 135 29.00 -6.29 -3.99
C ILE A 135 29.74 -7.43 -3.30
N VAL A 136 29.06 -8.56 -3.08
CA VAL A 136 29.66 -9.75 -2.43
C VAL A 136 30.81 -10.29 -3.25
N MET A 137 30.67 -10.39 -4.57
CA MET A 137 31.72 -10.85 -5.47
C MET A 137 32.91 -9.88 -5.54
N ALA A 138 32.67 -8.56 -5.56
CA ALA A 138 33.70 -7.56 -5.50
C ALA A 138 34.48 -7.63 -4.16
N ALA A 139 33.74 -7.79 -3.05
CA ALA A 139 34.35 -7.95 -1.73
C ALA A 139 35.21 -9.24 -1.63
N ALA A 140 34.71 -10.36 -2.17
CA ALA A 140 35.44 -11.64 -2.18
C ALA A 140 36.71 -11.59 -3.03
N ASN A 141 36.69 -10.89 -4.15
CA ASN A 141 37.79 -10.79 -5.10
C ASN A 141 38.72 -9.57 -4.84
N ASN A 142 38.47 -8.83 -3.75
CA ASN A 142 39.23 -7.61 -3.41
C ASN A 142 39.24 -6.57 -4.53
N LEU A 143 38.08 -6.34 -5.15
CA LEU A 143 37.85 -5.34 -6.19
C LEU A 143 37.15 -4.11 -5.59
N ALA A 144 37.42 -2.92 -6.15
CA ALA A 144 36.69 -1.72 -5.80
C ALA A 144 35.21 -1.81 -6.25
N PHE A 145 34.29 -1.20 -5.48
CA PHE A 145 32.89 -1.14 -5.83
C PHE A 145 32.30 0.24 -5.49
N ASP A 146 31.50 0.80 -6.41
CA ASP A 146 30.83 2.08 -6.21
C ASP A 146 29.45 1.88 -5.60
N ILE A 147 29.39 1.94 -4.28
CA ILE A 147 28.14 1.84 -3.50
C ILE A 147 27.24 3.04 -3.78
N THR A 148 27.80 4.24 -3.86
CA THR A 148 27.04 5.49 -4.03
C THR A 148 26.25 5.46 -5.34
N ALA A 149 26.91 5.18 -6.46
CA ALA A 149 26.22 5.05 -7.75
C ALA A 149 25.15 3.94 -7.75
N THR A 150 25.41 2.84 -7.04
CA THR A 150 24.44 1.73 -6.92
C THR A 150 23.22 2.14 -6.13
N VAL A 151 23.41 2.78 -4.97
CA VAL A 151 22.32 3.28 -4.14
C VAL A 151 21.50 4.36 -4.88
N ASP A 152 22.16 5.27 -5.59
CA ASP A 152 21.46 6.31 -6.37
C ASP A 152 20.62 5.73 -7.51
N ARG A 153 21.08 4.65 -8.14
CA ARG A 153 20.27 3.91 -9.12
C ARG A 153 19.06 3.25 -8.45
N LEU A 154 19.22 2.61 -7.31
CA LEU A 154 18.12 1.97 -6.57
C LEU A 154 17.12 2.99 -6.04
N LYS A 155 17.57 4.18 -5.59
CA LYS A 155 16.69 5.29 -5.20
C LYS A 155 15.78 5.73 -6.35
N LYS A 156 16.33 5.87 -7.56
CA LYS A 156 15.52 6.20 -8.74
C LYS A 156 14.45 5.14 -9.03
N ILE A 157 14.78 3.86 -8.84
CA ILE A 157 13.80 2.77 -8.99
C ILE A 157 12.74 2.87 -7.90
N ALA A 158 13.13 3.09 -6.65
CA ALA A 158 12.21 3.23 -5.53
C ALA A 158 11.25 4.42 -5.74
N ASP A 159 11.76 5.60 -6.13
CA ASP A 159 10.96 6.79 -6.42
C ASP A 159 9.95 6.57 -7.56
N LEU A 160 10.32 5.77 -8.56
CA LEU A 160 9.43 5.49 -9.70
C LEU A 160 8.42 4.36 -9.42
N ARG A 161 8.79 3.40 -8.57
CA ARG A 161 8.05 2.13 -8.42
C ARG A 161 7.36 1.96 -7.08
N CYS A 162 7.87 2.52 -5.99
CA CYS A 162 7.22 2.45 -4.69
C CYS A 162 6.11 3.49 -4.56
N LEU A 163 5.26 3.36 -3.54
CA LEU A 163 4.22 4.34 -3.27
C LEU A 163 4.84 5.64 -2.77
N GLY A 164 4.37 6.76 -3.29
CA GLY A 164 4.73 8.08 -2.76
C GLY A 164 4.29 8.24 -1.30
N PRO A 165 4.94 9.13 -0.52
CA PRO A 165 4.77 9.21 0.93
C PRO A 165 3.32 9.48 1.38
N SER A 166 2.55 10.27 0.62
CA SER A 166 1.12 10.53 0.90
C SER A 166 0.27 9.27 0.79
N THR A 167 0.45 8.49 -0.29
CA THR A 167 -0.28 7.24 -0.48
C THR A 167 0.20 6.16 0.50
N ALA A 168 1.51 6.08 0.74
CA ALA A 168 2.11 5.11 1.65
C ALA A 168 1.55 5.26 3.08
N CYS A 169 1.42 6.49 3.61
CA CYS A 169 0.89 6.69 4.96
C CYS A 169 -0.58 6.25 5.11
N ILE A 170 -1.39 6.37 4.04
CA ILE A 170 -2.79 5.90 4.05
C ILE A 170 -2.82 4.36 3.98
N VAL A 171 -2.01 3.76 3.10
CA VAL A 171 -1.90 2.30 2.97
C VAL A 171 -1.39 1.67 4.27
N ASP A 172 -0.41 2.27 4.95
CA ASP A 172 0.08 1.81 6.24
C ASP A 172 -1.01 1.79 7.30
N ALA A 173 -1.76 2.88 7.39
CA ALA A 173 -2.88 2.97 8.32
C ALA A 173 -3.98 1.95 8.01
N ALA A 174 -4.23 1.65 6.72
CA ALA A 174 -5.15 0.59 6.32
C ALA A 174 -4.63 -0.79 6.75
N VAL A 175 -3.33 -1.04 6.58
CA VAL A 175 -2.67 -2.30 7.00
C VAL A 175 -2.70 -2.46 8.52
N GLU A 176 -2.43 -1.41 9.30
CA GLU A 176 -2.56 -1.44 10.77
C GLU A 176 -3.98 -1.78 11.22
N ARG A 177 -4.98 -1.27 10.49
CA ARG A 177 -6.40 -1.59 10.69
C ARG A 177 -6.78 -2.99 10.18
N LYS A 178 -5.84 -3.74 9.59
CA LYS A 178 -6.08 -5.04 8.93
C LYS A 178 -7.02 -4.95 7.72
N THR A 179 -7.12 -3.80 7.09
CA THR A 179 -7.81 -3.61 5.80
C THR A 179 -6.83 -3.97 4.68
N PRO A 180 -7.18 -4.89 3.77
CA PRO A 180 -6.31 -5.26 2.67
C PRO A 180 -6.19 -4.14 1.64
N PHE A 181 -5.14 -4.19 0.83
CA PHE A 181 -4.97 -3.26 -0.28
C PHE A 181 -4.49 -3.96 -1.54
N ILE A 182 -4.81 -3.38 -2.69
CA ILE A 182 -4.31 -3.79 -4.02
C ILE A 182 -3.86 -2.53 -4.75
N ARG A 183 -2.64 -2.54 -5.27
CA ARG A 183 -2.15 -1.47 -6.12
C ARG A 183 -2.67 -1.67 -7.54
N LEU A 184 -3.42 -0.69 -8.08
CA LEU A 184 -4.10 -0.84 -9.37
C LEU A 184 -3.27 -0.36 -10.57
N THR A 185 -2.23 0.43 -10.34
CA THR A 185 -1.31 0.96 -11.37
C THR A 185 0.12 1.00 -10.85
N GLU A 186 1.07 1.26 -11.71
CA GLU A 186 2.47 1.57 -11.33
C GLU A 186 2.60 2.89 -10.53
N GLY A 187 1.55 3.73 -10.52
CA GLY A 187 1.48 4.98 -9.75
C GLY A 187 0.84 4.80 -8.36
N ASN A 188 0.14 5.83 -7.90
CA ASN A 188 -0.44 5.96 -6.57
C ASN A 188 -1.94 5.63 -6.51
N LEU A 189 -2.51 4.96 -7.52
CA LEU A 189 -3.89 4.49 -7.47
C LEU A 189 -3.95 3.16 -6.72
N VAL A 190 -4.59 3.16 -5.55
CA VAL A 190 -4.68 2.01 -4.66
C VAL A 190 -6.13 1.74 -4.29
N GLN A 191 -6.50 0.47 -4.28
CA GLN A 191 -7.72 -0.04 -3.70
C GLN A 191 -7.47 -0.46 -2.26
N LEU A 192 -8.31 -0.03 -1.34
CA LEU A 192 -8.37 -0.48 0.05
C LEU A 192 -9.61 -1.36 0.21
N GLY A 193 -9.45 -2.58 0.70
CA GLY A 193 -10.55 -3.55 0.78
C GLY A 193 -10.77 -4.34 -0.51
N TYR A 194 -11.77 -5.24 -0.49
CA TYR A 194 -12.10 -6.16 -1.59
C TYR A 194 -13.56 -6.04 -2.04
N GLY A 195 -13.80 -6.31 -3.32
CA GLY A 195 -15.14 -6.44 -3.89
C GLY A 195 -16.03 -5.23 -3.63
N ALA A 196 -17.28 -5.44 -3.23
CA ALA A 196 -18.26 -4.39 -2.94
C ALA A 196 -17.91 -3.54 -1.70
N LYS A 197 -16.96 -3.99 -0.86
CA LYS A 197 -16.54 -3.30 0.37
C LYS A 197 -15.30 -2.44 0.17
N GLN A 198 -14.76 -2.38 -1.04
CA GLN A 198 -13.56 -1.60 -1.35
C GLN A 198 -13.79 -0.10 -1.35
N ARG A 199 -12.71 0.65 -1.11
CA ARG A 199 -12.55 2.07 -1.39
C ARG A 199 -11.35 2.27 -2.29
N ARG A 200 -11.29 3.35 -3.04
CA ARG A 200 -10.12 3.71 -3.87
C ARG A 200 -9.57 5.05 -3.46
N ILE A 201 -8.27 5.13 -3.49
CA ILE A 201 -7.52 6.38 -3.27
C ILE A 201 -6.55 6.60 -4.43
N TRP A 202 -6.36 7.84 -4.80
CA TRP A 202 -5.32 8.29 -5.72
C TRP A 202 -4.57 9.43 -5.05
N THR A 203 -3.40 9.15 -4.48
CA THR A 203 -2.75 10.03 -3.51
C THR A 203 -3.64 10.27 -2.29
N ALA A 204 -4.06 11.52 -2.03
CA ALA A 204 -5.01 11.88 -0.97
C ALA A 204 -6.45 12.15 -1.49
N GLU A 205 -6.73 11.94 -2.76
CA GLU A 205 -8.09 11.89 -3.29
C GLU A 205 -8.69 10.51 -3.06
N THR A 206 -10.01 10.47 -2.87
CA THR A 206 -10.73 9.23 -2.61
C THR A 206 -11.86 9.01 -3.62
N ASP A 207 -12.45 7.83 -3.61
CA ASP A 207 -13.66 7.57 -4.42
C ASP A 207 -14.93 8.28 -3.89
N ARG A 208 -14.79 9.10 -2.83
CA ARG A 208 -15.81 10.04 -2.35
C ARG A 208 -15.55 11.47 -2.83
N THR A 209 -14.32 11.78 -3.27
CA THR A 209 -14.00 13.09 -3.85
C THR A 209 -14.78 13.27 -5.15
N SER A 210 -15.66 14.26 -5.19
CA SER A 210 -16.48 14.55 -6.37
C SER A 210 -15.66 15.28 -7.44
N ALA A 211 -15.75 14.85 -8.70
CA ALA A 211 -15.16 15.57 -9.82
C ALA A 211 -15.68 17.02 -9.94
N ILE A 212 -16.92 17.28 -9.49
CA ILE A 212 -17.49 18.64 -9.43
C ILE A 212 -16.74 19.46 -8.37
N ALA A 213 -16.52 18.89 -7.18
CA ALA A 213 -15.81 19.57 -6.10
C ALA A 213 -14.34 19.85 -6.47
N GLU A 214 -13.68 18.90 -7.13
CA GLU A 214 -12.33 19.08 -7.69
C GLU A 214 -12.30 20.20 -8.72
N SER A 215 -13.24 20.23 -9.66
CA SER A 215 -13.33 21.32 -10.65
C SER A 215 -13.59 22.67 -10.01
N ILE A 216 -14.45 22.75 -8.97
CA ILE A 216 -14.68 23.99 -8.22
C ILE A 216 -13.39 24.42 -7.54
N SER A 217 -12.67 23.52 -6.87
CA SER A 217 -11.42 23.86 -6.15
C SER A 217 -10.32 24.34 -7.09
N SER A 218 -10.32 23.88 -8.33
CA SER A 218 -9.38 24.31 -9.38
C SER A 218 -9.69 25.70 -9.94
N ASP A 219 -10.95 26.16 -9.84
CA ASP A 219 -11.39 27.50 -10.24
C ASP A 219 -11.34 28.44 -9.03
N LYS A 220 -10.26 29.24 -8.97
CA LYS A 220 -9.99 30.13 -7.82
C LYS A 220 -11.06 31.22 -7.64
N ASP A 221 -11.63 31.75 -8.72
CA ASP A 221 -12.68 32.78 -8.64
C ASP A 221 -14.00 32.18 -8.14
N LEU A 222 -14.43 31.06 -8.74
CA LEU A 222 -15.62 30.35 -8.32
C LEU A 222 -15.52 29.92 -6.85
N THR A 223 -14.39 29.35 -6.45
CA THR A 223 -14.12 28.95 -5.07
C THR A 223 -14.30 30.14 -4.12
N LYS A 224 -13.64 31.26 -4.38
CA LYS A 224 -13.76 32.46 -3.52
C LYS A 224 -15.16 33.03 -3.47
N ARG A 225 -15.84 33.09 -4.59
CA ARG A 225 -17.23 33.56 -4.66
C ARG A 225 -18.16 32.71 -3.79
N LEU A 226 -18.03 31.36 -3.87
CA LEU A 226 -18.83 30.45 -3.05
C LEU A 226 -18.49 30.60 -1.55
N LEU A 227 -17.21 30.70 -1.21
CA LEU A 227 -16.76 30.88 0.18
C LEU A 227 -17.29 32.23 0.75
N THR A 228 -17.18 33.32 0.00
CA THR A 228 -17.68 34.64 0.39
C THR A 228 -19.19 34.63 0.64
N GLN A 229 -19.98 33.98 -0.26
CA GLN A 229 -21.43 33.85 -0.09
C GLN A 229 -21.81 33.09 1.17
N CYS A 230 -20.93 32.21 1.67
CA CYS A 230 -21.11 31.48 2.91
C CYS A 230 -20.49 32.18 4.13
N GLY A 231 -20.03 33.42 4.02
CA GLY A 231 -19.45 34.19 5.11
C GLY A 231 -18.04 33.78 5.53
N ILE A 232 -17.33 33.04 4.68
CA ILE A 232 -15.96 32.60 4.93
C ILE A 232 -15.01 33.72 4.52
N PRO A 233 -14.04 34.12 5.38
CA PRO A 233 -13.09 35.19 5.06
C PRO A 233 -12.14 34.75 3.96
N VAL A 234 -12.21 35.45 2.81
CA VAL A 234 -11.29 35.31 1.67
C VAL A 234 -10.77 36.71 1.29
N PRO A 235 -9.60 36.84 0.64
CA PRO A 235 -9.13 38.12 0.16
C PRO A 235 -10.08 38.70 -0.89
N GLU A 236 -10.45 39.95 -0.75
CA GLU A 236 -11.15 40.69 -1.80
C GLU A 236 -10.28 40.77 -3.06
N GLY A 237 -10.86 40.45 -4.22
CA GLY A 237 -10.11 40.38 -5.46
C GLY A 237 -10.93 40.69 -6.69
N GLN A 238 -10.25 41.04 -7.78
CA GLN A 238 -10.84 41.41 -9.07
C GLN A 238 -10.00 40.83 -10.22
N ILE A 239 -10.68 40.21 -11.19
CA ILE A 239 -10.04 39.77 -12.45
C ILE A 239 -9.89 40.98 -13.38
N VAL A 240 -8.70 41.08 -13.98
CA VAL A 240 -8.34 42.21 -14.86
C VAL A 240 -7.69 41.72 -16.14
N LYS A 241 -7.88 42.43 -17.24
CA LYS A 241 -7.40 42.06 -18.57
C LYS A 241 -6.27 42.97 -19.10
N THR A 242 -6.05 44.09 -18.46
CA THR A 242 -4.99 45.04 -18.85
C THR A 242 -4.21 45.54 -17.64
N ALA A 243 -3.02 46.06 -17.87
CA ALA A 243 -2.21 46.65 -16.82
C ALA A 243 -2.85 47.93 -16.23
N ASP A 244 -3.67 48.62 -17.01
CA ASP A 244 -4.42 49.80 -16.54
C ASP A 244 -5.55 49.38 -15.60
N GLU A 245 -6.36 48.41 -16.00
CA GLU A 245 -7.37 47.80 -15.11
C GLU A 245 -6.76 47.20 -13.82
N ALA A 246 -5.55 46.65 -13.91
CA ALA A 246 -4.84 46.14 -12.75
C ALA A 246 -4.49 47.23 -11.74
N TRP A 247 -4.08 48.39 -12.21
CA TRP A 247 -3.81 49.53 -11.33
C TRP A 247 -5.11 50.12 -10.73
N GLU A 248 -6.17 50.25 -11.52
CA GLU A 248 -7.49 50.69 -11.04
C GLU A 248 -8.01 49.74 -9.96
N ALA A 249 -8.00 48.43 -10.22
CA ALA A 249 -8.40 47.43 -9.25
C ALA A 249 -7.54 47.49 -7.96
N ALA A 250 -6.24 47.70 -8.07
CA ALA A 250 -5.36 47.82 -6.91
C ALA A 250 -5.68 49.06 -6.05
N GLN A 251 -6.11 50.16 -6.68
CA GLN A 251 -6.57 51.36 -5.96
C GLN A 251 -7.90 51.11 -5.24
N ASP A 252 -8.85 50.45 -5.90
CA ASP A 252 -10.17 50.13 -5.34
C ASP A 252 -10.09 49.15 -4.15
N ILE A 253 -9.28 48.09 -4.27
CA ILE A 253 -9.07 47.06 -3.22
C ILE A 253 -8.24 47.68 -2.06
N GLY A 254 -7.36 48.58 -2.35
CA GLY A 254 -6.42 49.19 -1.39
C GLY A 254 -5.10 48.46 -1.28
N LEU A 255 -4.01 49.25 -1.41
CA LEU A 255 -2.64 48.75 -1.34
C LEU A 255 -2.23 48.35 0.07
N PRO A 256 -1.33 47.35 0.23
CA PRO A 256 -0.69 46.57 -0.81
C PRO A 256 -1.59 45.47 -1.38
N VAL A 257 -1.27 45.01 -2.61
CA VAL A 257 -2.01 43.95 -3.31
C VAL A 257 -1.12 42.76 -3.68
N VAL A 258 -1.77 41.66 -4.00
CA VAL A 258 -1.20 40.47 -4.66
C VAL A 258 -1.63 40.51 -6.12
N VAL A 259 -0.70 40.28 -7.03
CA VAL A 259 -0.96 40.10 -8.46
C VAL A 259 -0.58 38.68 -8.85
N LYS A 260 -1.51 37.92 -9.42
CA LYS A 260 -1.27 36.53 -9.76
C LYS A 260 -2.08 36.06 -10.98
N PRO A 261 -1.62 35.05 -11.75
CA PRO A 261 -2.46 34.41 -12.76
C PRO A 261 -3.65 33.70 -12.13
N LEU A 262 -4.82 33.72 -12.79
CA LEU A 262 -6.06 33.07 -12.30
C LEU A 262 -5.92 31.54 -12.25
N ASP A 263 -5.37 30.93 -13.28
CA ASP A 263 -5.21 29.52 -13.50
C ASP A 263 -3.76 29.00 -13.28
N GLY A 264 -2.89 29.84 -12.73
CA GLY A 264 -1.50 29.48 -12.40
C GLY A 264 -1.39 28.53 -11.21
N ASN A 265 -0.45 27.57 -11.30
CA ASN A 265 -0.14 26.61 -10.26
C ASN A 265 1.24 26.88 -9.64
N ARG A 266 1.47 26.40 -8.42
CA ARG A 266 2.77 26.41 -7.72
C ARG A 266 3.38 27.79 -7.48
N GLY A 267 2.57 28.87 -7.47
CA GLY A 267 3.02 30.23 -7.21
C GLY A 267 3.72 30.94 -8.38
N TRP A 268 3.67 30.39 -9.59
CA TRP A 268 4.27 31.00 -10.78
C TRP A 268 3.50 32.24 -11.16
N GLY A 269 4.24 33.32 -11.52
CA GLY A 269 3.65 34.62 -11.86
C GLY A 269 3.05 35.40 -10.68
N VAL A 270 3.14 34.89 -9.43
CA VAL A 270 2.58 35.53 -8.24
C VAL A 270 3.52 36.62 -7.72
N SER A 271 2.99 37.84 -7.55
CA SER A 271 3.69 38.98 -6.94
C SER A 271 2.98 39.41 -5.66
N LEU A 272 3.68 39.34 -4.53
CA LEU A 272 3.16 39.69 -3.21
C LEU A 272 3.58 41.08 -2.76
N ASP A 273 2.79 41.71 -1.88
CA ASP A 273 3.11 43.00 -1.22
C ASP A 273 3.44 44.11 -2.22
N VAL A 274 2.66 44.16 -3.32
CA VAL A 274 2.86 45.16 -4.38
C VAL A 274 2.13 46.44 -3.97
N ASN A 275 2.87 47.56 -3.87
CA ASN A 275 2.37 48.79 -3.29
C ASN A 275 2.58 50.04 -4.14
N THR A 276 3.06 49.92 -5.39
CA THR A 276 3.30 51.01 -6.32
C THR A 276 2.69 50.71 -7.70
N GLU A 277 2.32 51.77 -8.45
CA GLU A 277 1.80 51.62 -9.80
C GLU A 277 2.75 50.83 -10.72
N GLU A 278 4.03 51.21 -10.72
CA GLU A 278 5.05 50.54 -11.53
C GLU A 278 5.17 49.05 -11.15
N GLY A 279 5.09 48.78 -9.84
CA GLY A 279 5.09 47.41 -9.33
C GLY A 279 3.88 46.58 -9.79
N VAL A 280 2.67 47.16 -9.74
CA VAL A 280 1.44 46.46 -10.19
C VAL A 280 1.50 46.19 -11.70
N ARG A 281 1.93 47.16 -12.53
CA ARG A 281 2.06 46.99 -13.97
C ARG A 281 3.10 45.91 -14.34
N ALA A 282 4.24 45.93 -13.66
CA ALA A 282 5.29 44.91 -13.86
C ALA A 282 4.82 43.52 -13.43
N ALA A 283 4.13 43.42 -12.29
CA ALA A 283 3.57 42.20 -11.78
C ALA A 283 2.46 41.63 -12.69
N TRP A 284 1.60 42.53 -13.24
CA TRP A 284 0.59 42.12 -14.21
C TRP A 284 1.23 41.51 -15.47
N THR A 285 2.27 42.16 -16.02
CA THR A 285 3.01 41.66 -17.19
C THR A 285 3.69 40.30 -16.93
N ALA A 286 4.12 40.07 -15.70
CA ALA A 286 4.69 38.76 -15.30
C ALA A 286 3.59 37.68 -15.17
N ALA A 287 2.45 38.02 -14.58
CA ALA A 287 1.34 37.12 -14.39
C ALA A 287 0.63 36.74 -15.70
N GLU A 288 0.47 37.70 -16.64
CA GLU A 288 -0.14 37.47 -17.96
C GLU A 288 0.60 36.41 -18.79
N LYS A 289 1.92 36.27 -18.61
CA LYS A 289 2.72 35.26 -19.32
C LYS A 289 2.48 33.82 -18.85
N GLU A 290 1.97 33.68 -17.63
CA GLU A 290 1.85 32.39 -16.95
C GLU A 290 0.41 31.88 -16.90
N GLY A 291 -0.61 32.71 -17.24
CA GLY A 291 -2.02 32.34 -17.16
C GLY A 291 -2.91 33.05 -18.17
N SER A 292 -4.18 32.65 -18.23
CA SER A 292 -5.17 33.19 -19.18
C SER A 292 -5.70 34.58 -18.78
N GLU A 293 -5.83 34.83 -17.48
CA GLU A 293 -6.33 36.06 -16.88
C GLU A 293 -5.53 36.38 -15.61
N VAL A 294 -5.53 37.62 -15.20
CA VAL A 294 -4.77 38.09 -14.01
C VAL A 294 -5.75 38.50 -12.92
N LEU A 295 -5.49 38.04 -11.69
CA LEU A 295 -6.25 38.35 -10.50
C LEU A 295 -5.46 39.32 -9.60
N ILE A 296 -6.08 40.45 -9.23
CA ILE A 296 -5.57 41.39 -8.24
C ILE A 296 -6.31 41.14 -6.94
N GLU A 297 -5.58 40.97 -5.83
CA GLU A 297 -6.17 40.70 -4.52
C GLU A 297 -5.58 41.55 -3.42
N ARG A 298 -6.37 41.77 -2.37
CA ARG A 298 -5.87 42.38 -1.13
C ARG A 298 -4.77 41.54 -0.53
N TYR A 299 -3.64 42.08 -0.20
CA TYR A 299 -2.57 41.40 0.50
C TYR A 299 -2.96 41.12 1.96
N VAL A 300 -3.00 39.85 2.34
CA VAL A 300 -3.23 39.42 3.71
C VAL A 300 -1.88 39.26 4.41
N ARG A 301 -1.72 39.89 5.57
CA ARG A 301 -0.47 39.86 6.34
C ARG A 301 -0.47 38.62 7.26
N GLY A 302 0.67 37.96 7.33
CA GLY A 302 0.88 36.80 8.24
C GLY A 302 1.66 35.68 7.57
N ASP A 303 1.76 34.60 8.31
CA ASP A 303 2.37 33.35 7.85
C ASP A 303 1.34 32.49 7.11
N GLU A 304 1.79 31.76 6.12
CA GLU A 304 0.98 30.77 5.41
C GLU A 304 0.89 29.48 6.23
N HIS A 305 -0.32 28.95 6.32
CA HIS A 305 -0.62 27.70 7.01
C HIS A 305 -1.34 26.76 6.05
N ARG A 306 -0.96 25.49 6.03
CA ARG A 306 -1.71 24.40 5.42
C ARG A 306 -2.49 23.65 6.47
N VAL A 307 -3.82 23.76 6.43
CA VAL A 307 -4.74 23.07 7.34
C VAL A 307 -5.37 21.89 6.60
N LEU A 308 -5.15 20.69 7.08
CA LEU A 308 -5.73 19.46 6.52
C LEU A 308 -7.07 19.15 7.18
N VAL A 309 -8.12 19.15 6.36
CA VAL A 309 -9.47 18.74 6.75
C VAL A 309 -9.74 17.32 6.22
N VAL A 310 -10.24 16.43 7.06
CA VAL A 310 -10.71 15.10 6.69
C VAL A 310 -12.12 14.91 7.22
N GLY A 311 -13.08 14.75 6.32
CA GLY A 311 -14.50 14.72 6.65
C GLY A 311 -14.97 16.03 7.27
N ASP A 312 -15.25 16.03 8.56
CA ASP A 312 -15.81 17.16 9.29
C ASP A 312 -14.86 17.76 10.34
N ARG A 313 -13.56 17.42 10.28
CA ARG A 313 -12.59 17.88 11.29
C ARG A 313 -11.24 18.26 10.68
N VAL A 314 -10.57 19.22 11.31
CA VAL A 314 -9.14 19.48 11.10
C VAL A 314 -8.35 18.37 11.77
N VAL A 315 -7.43 17.74 11.03
CA VAL A 315 -6.61 16.62 11.53
C VAL A 315 -5.13 16.97 11.67
N ALA A 316 -4.67 17.98 10.92
CA ALA A 316 -3.30 18.49 11.01
C ALA A 316 -3.23 19.91 10.47
N ALA A 317 -2.25 20.68 10.95
CA ALA A 317 -1.93 21.98 10.42
C ALA A 317 -0.41 22.22 10.46
N THR A 318 0.13 22.82 9.41
CA THR A 318 1.54 23.21 9.34
C THR A 318 1.66 24.67 8.95
N ARG A 319 2.77 25.29 9.40
CA ARG A 319 3.15 26.67 9.08
C ARG A 319 4.43 26.70 8.24
N GLY A 320 4.49 27.58 7.25
CA GLY A 320 5.67 27.85 6.45
C GLY A 320 6.70 28.69 7.22
N GLU A 321 7.94 28.52 6.91
CA GLU A 321 9.03 29.40 7.35
C GLU A 321 9.67 30.09 6.16
N THR A 322 10.01 31.36 6.35
CA THR A 322 10.80 32.13 5.40
C THR A 322 12.24 31.65 5.41
N ALA A 323 12.74 31.19 4.28
CA ALA A 323 14.16 30.83 4.15
C ALA A 323 15.00 32.09 3.81
N CYS A 324 15.98 32.37 4.66
CA CYS A 324 16.86 33.51 4.52
C CYS A 324 18.32 33.10 4.56
N ILE A 325 19.20 33.88 3.92
CA ILE A 325 20.64 33.82 4.07
C ILE A 325 21.15 35.14 4.65
N THR A 326 22.27 35.06 5.35
CA THR A 326 22.96 36.25 5.88
C THR A 326 24.24 36.49 5.10
N GLY A 327 24.41 37.65 4.52
CA GLY A 327 25.60 38.04 3.78
C GLY A 327 26.84 38.04 4.68
N ASP A 328 27.95 37.53 4.18
CA ASP A 328 29.25 37.52 4.83
C ASP A 328 30.25 38.52 4.19
N GLY A 329 29.81 39.21 3.10
CA GLY A 329 30.63 40.17 2.33
C GLY A 329 31.67 39.49 1.43
N ILE A 330 31.66 38.16 1.29
CA ILE A 330 32.69 37.41 0.55
C ILE A 330 32.00 36.40 -0.43
N SER A 331 31.02 35.65 0.04
CA SER A 331 30.35 34.60 -0.72
C SER A 331 29.20 35.12 -1.56
N THR A 332 28.97 34.48 -2.70
CA THR A 332 27.80 34.77 -3.55
C THR A 332 26.51 34.30 -2.92
N VAL A 333 25.37 34.80 -3.36
CA VAL A 333 24.04 34.35 -2.93
C VAL A 333 23.90 32.82 -3.09
N GLU A 334 24.35 32.27 -4.22
CA GLU A 334 24.28 30.82 -4.47
C GLU A 334 25.15 30.05 -3.49
N GLN A 335 26.37 30.47 -3.22
CA GLN A 335 27.27 29.85 -2.22
C GLN A 335 26.69 29.94 -0.80
N LEU A 336 26.04 31.06 -0.45
CA LEU A 336 25.39 31.20 0.87
C LEU A 336 24.15 30.30 0.99
N ILE A 337 23.37 30.09 -0.08
CA ILE A 337 22.28 29.13 -0.08
C ILE A 337 22.84 27.73 0.18
N ASP A 338 23.89 27.34 -0.53
CA ASP A 338 24.49 26.01 -0.35
C ASP A 338 25.08 25.80 1.05
N SER A 339 25.71 26.81 1.62
CA SER A 339 26.36 26.69 2.93
C SER A 339 25.45 26.91 4.13
N GLN A 340 24.41 27.77 4.02
CA GLN A 340 23.55 28.11 5.16
C GLN A 340 22.19 27.42 5.12
N ILE A 341 21.68 27.03 3.92
CA ILE A 341 20.37 26.43 3.76
C ILE A 341 20.47 24.95 3.37
N ASN A 342 21.21 24.63 2.30
CA ASN A 342 21.26 23.29 1.73
C ASN A 342 22.07 22.29 2.56
N THR A 343 22.82 22.74 3.55
CA THR A 343 23.52 21.88 4.53
C THR A 343 22.60 21.29 5.59
N ASP A 344 21.35 21.75 5.69
CA ASP A 344 20.37 21.18 6.62
C ASP A 344 20.08 19.71 6.24
N PRO A 345 20.34 18.73 7.15
CA PRO A 345 20.14 17.30 6.86
C PRO A 345 18.68 16.93 6.57
N ARG A 346 17.72 17.81 6.89
CA ARG A 346 16.31 17.63 6.57
C ARG A 346 15.99 17.94 5.10
N ARG A 347 16.95 18.53 4.35
CA ARG A 347 16.79 18.88 2.93
C ARG A 347 17.34 17.79 2.02
N GLY A 348 16.63 17.54 0.92
CA GLY A 348 17.03 16.55 -0.06
C GLY A 348 16.32 16.69 -1.41
N LEU A 349 16.69 15.82 -2.36
CA LEU A 349 16.11 15.81 -3.71
C LEU A 349 14.93 14.85 -3.84
N ALA A 350 14.82 13.85 -2.97
CA ALA A 350 13.78 12.84 -3.02
C ALA A 350 12.52 13.29 -2.25
N GLU A 351 11.35 12.82 -2.67
CA GLU A 351 10.07 13.09 -2.01
C GLU A 351 10.01 12.65 -0.54
N GLY A 352 10.98 11.87 -0.05
CA GLY A 352 11.06 11.44 1.34
C GLY A 352 11.66 12.46 2.32
N PHE A 353 12.24 13.56 1.83
CA PHE A 353 12.78 14.62 2.68
C PHE A 353 11.71 15.64 3.04
N PRO A 354 11.65 16.09 4.31
CA PRO A 354 10.68 17.10 4.73
C PRO A 354 10.91 18.46 4.07
N LEU A 355 12.13 18.78 3.63
CA LEU A 355 12.49 20.04 2.99
C LEU A 355 13.19 19.78 1.66
N ASP A 356 12.88 20.60 0.64
CA ASP A 356 13.55 20.57 -0.65
C ASP A 356 14.90 21.30 -0.61
N LEU A 357 15.88 20.84 -1.40
CA LEU A 357 17.07 21.62 -1.71
C LEU A 357 16.73 22.83 -2.57
N ILE A 358 17.24 24.00 -2.23
CA ILE A 358 17.07 25.21 -3.04
C ILE A 358 18.16 25.28 -4.10
N ARG A 359 17.79 25.17 -5.37
CA ARG A 359 18.65 25.25 -6.53
C ARG A 359 18.09 26.28 -7.51
N LEU A 360 18.74 27.44 -7.64
CA LEU A 360 18.26 28.59 -8.38
C LEU A 360 18.13 28.35 -9.89
N ASN A 361 18.89 27.42 -10.44
CA ASN A 361 18.93 27.06 -11.86
C ASN A 361 17.97 25.92 -12.24
N THR A 362 16.98 25.63 -11.42
CA THR A 362 15.95 24.61 -11.66
C THR A 362 14.58 25.24 -11.75
N PRO A 363 13.59 24.60 -12.40
CA PRO A 363 12.22 25.11 -12.41
C PRO A 363 11.64 25.35 -11.00
N ARG A 364 12.02 24.55 -10.00
CA ARG A 364 11.64 24.75 -8.60
C ARG A 364 12.35 25.97 -7.95
N GLY A 365 13.50 26.37 -8.48
CA GLY A 365 14.30 27.50 -7.97
C GLY A 365 13.91 28.86 -8.52
N GLU A 366 13.06 28.94 -9.55
CA GLU A 366 12.68 30.22 -10.21
C GLU A 366 12.03 31.21 -9.25
N MET A 367 11.18 30.72 -8.33
CA MET A 367 10.55 31.55 -7.30
C MET A 367 11.59 32.17 -6.36
N SER A 368 12.58 31.40 -5.94
CA SER A 368 13.70 31.88 -5.12
C SER A 368 14.56 32.90 -5.90
N LEU A 369 14.76 32.64 -7.19
CA LEU A 369 15.49 33.57 -8.06
C LEU A 369 14.76 34.91 -8.20
N LEU A 370 13.44 34.88 -8.41
CA LEU A 370 12.62 36.11 -8.49
C LEU A 370 12.63 36.88 -7.17
N GLU A 371 12.55 36.20 -6.02
CA GLU A 371 12.59 36.86 -4.72
C GLU A 371 13.96 37.52 -4.45
N ILE A 372 15.05 36.88 -4.85
CA ILE A 372 16.41 37.42 -4.78
C ILE A 372 16.53 38.66 -5.71
N GLN A 373 15.98 38.56 -6.92
CA GLN A 373 16.01 39.67 -7.89
C GLN A 373 15.21 40.92 -7.42
N ARG A 374 14.06 40.70 -6.74
CA ARG A 374 13.27 41.78 -6.11
C ARG A 374 14.07 42.58 -5.08
N GLN A 375 15.05 41.96 -4.46
CA GLN A 375 15.94 42.61 -3.50
C GLN A 375 17.18 43.25 -4.16
N GLY A 376 17.19 43.31 -5.52
CA GLY A 376 18.26 43.90 -6.33
C GLY A 376 19.51 43.02 -6.40
N LEU A 377 19.38 41.71 -6.14
CA LEU A 377 20.49 40.77 -6.15
C LEU A 377 20.33 39.75 -7.30
N LYS A 378 21.44 39.11 -7.67
CA LYS A 378 21.54 38.01 -8.60
C LYS A 378 22.23 36.82 -7.89
N PRO A 379 22.18 35.59 -8.43
CA PRO A 379 22.87 34.45 -7.83
C PRO A 379 24.37 34.70 -7.56
N GLU A 380 25.02 35.46 -8.44
CA GLU A 380 26.44 35.80 -8.36
C GLU A 380 26.71 37.03 -7.50
N SER A 381 25.69 37.75 -7.02
CA SER A 381 25.86 38.93 -6.17
C SER A 381 26.45 38.54 -4.80
N ILE A 382 27.31 39.37 -4.27
CA ILE A 382 27.88 39.22 -2.93
C ILE A 382 27.14 40.19 -1.98
N PRO A 383 26.24 39.69 -1.12
CA PRO A 383 25.54 40.53 -0.15
C PRO A 383 26.54 41.07 0.89
N THR A 384 26.38 42.34 1.27
CA THR A 384 27.19 42.95 2.32
C THR A 384 27.07 42.17 3.65
N GLN A 385 28.10 42.21 4.46
CA GLN A 385 28.13 41.56 5.75
C GLN A 385 26.92 41.95 6.62
N GLY A 386 26.21 40.99 7.16
CA GLY A 386 25.03 41.17 7.99
C GLY A 386 23.73 41.47 7.22
N ARG A 387 23.78 41.61 5.89
CA ARG A 387 22.55 41.77 5.09
C ARG A 387 21.76 40.47 5.07
N ILE A 388 20.52 40.50 5.55
CA ILE A 388 19.58 39.40 5.42
C ILE A 388 18.97 39.45 4.03
N VAL A 389 19.01 38.33 3.30
CA VAL A 389 18.39 38.15 1.98
C VAL A 389 17.36 37.05 2.07
N VAL A 390 16.11 37.40 1.77
CA VAL A 390 15.03 36.42 1.68
C VAL A 390 15.22 35.58 0.42
N VAL A 391 15.29 34.27 0.57
CA VAL A 391 15.43 33.32 -0.53
C VAL A 391 14.08 32.72 -0.91
N GLN A 392 13.26 32.44 0.08
CA GLN A 392 11.90 31.92 -0.12
C GLN A 392 10.99 32.49 0.97
N ARG A 393 9.89 33.20 0.59
CA ARG A 393 8.91 33.72 1.57
C ARG A 393 7.99 32.61 2.09
N ASN A 394 7.52 31.76 1.21
CA ASN A 394 6.57 30.68 1.49
C ASN A 394 7.25 29.31 1.28
N GLY A 395 8.47 29.17 1.78
CA GLY A 395 9.22 27.94 1.64
C GLY A 395 8.79 26.92 2.68
N ASN A 396 8.36 25.76 2.20
CA ASN A 396 8.17 24.57 2.99
C ASN A 396 7.26 24.76 4.21
N LEU A 397 5.97 24.51 4.03
CA LEU A 397 4.92 24.46 5.06
C LEU A 397 5.15 23.25 5.99
N ASN A 398 6.24 23.20 6.76
CA ASN A 398 6.68 21.97 7.41
C ASN A 398 6.82 22.05 8.93
N ASN A 399 6.36 23.14 9.56
CA ASN A 399 6.33 23.24 11.01
C ASN A 399 4.95 22.88 11.51
N ASP A 400 4.85 21.81 12.27
CA ASP A 400 3.58 21.36 12.87
C ASP A 400 3.08 22.39 13.87
N VAL A 401 1.85 22.86 13.64
CA VAL A 401 1.12 23.82 14.51
C VAL A 401 -0.29 23.32 14.82
N THR A 402 -0.53 22.02 14.65
CA THR A 402 -1.87 21.40 14.78
C THR A 402 -2.52 21.74 16.11
N ASP A 403 -1.78 21.66 17.20
CA ASP A 403 -2.32 21.85 18.55
C ASP A 403 -2.59 23.34 18.88
N TRP A 404 -2.18 24.26 18.01
CA TRP A 404 -2.37 25.70 18.16
C TRP A 404 -3.58 26.22 17.39
N VAL A 405 -4.17 25.42 16.50
CA VAL A 405 -5.29 25.86 15.67
C VAL A 405 -6.49 26.22 16.55
N HIS A 406 -6.92 27.48 16.48
CA HIS A 406 -8.09 27.94 17.19
C HIS A 406 -9.36 27.21 16.74
N PRO A 407 -10.30 26.87 17.64
CA PRO A 407 -11.54 26.20 17.26
C PRO A 407 -12.35 26.90 16.17
N ASP A 408 -12.39 28.24 16.17
CA ASP A 408 -13.06 29.01 15.12
C ASP A 408 -12.34 28.91 13.78
N VAL A 409 -11.01 28.87 13.76
CA VAL A 409 -10.23 28.62 12.54
C VAL A 409 -10.52 27.22 11.99
N ALA A 410 -10.57 26.23 12.87
CA ALA A 410 -10.92 24.85 12.50
C ALA A 410 -12.35 24.76 11.95
N ALA A 411 -13.31 25.46 12.55
CA ALA A 411 -14.70 25.53 12.07
C ALA A 411 -14.79 26.18 10.68
N VAL A 412 -14.08 27.29 10.46
CA VAL A 412 -14.03 27.99 9.17
C VAL A 412 -13.39 27.13 8.10
N ALA A 413 -12.25 26.46 8.39
CA ALA A 413 -11.58 25.56 7.47
C ALA A 413 -12.48 24.35 7.10
N THR A 414 -13.15 23.77 8.08
CA THR A 414 -14.10 22.65 7.86
C THR A 414 -15.31 23.11 7.02
N LEU A 415 -15.84 24.30 7.31
CA LEU A 415 -16.92 24.88 6.50
C LEU A 415 -16.48 25.11 5.05
N ALA A 416 -15.28 25.59 4.82
CA ALA A 416 -14.74 25.80 3.48
C ALA A 416 -14.68 24.47 2.68
N ALA A 417 -14.17 23.39 3.27
CA ALA A 417 -14.15 22.08 2.64
C ALA A 417 -15.57 21.61 2.27
N ARG A 418 -16.54 21.80 3.17
CA ARG A 418 -17.96 21.42 2.94
C ARG A 418 -18.62 22.27 1.86
N VAL A 419 -18.37 23.58 1.79
CA VAL A 419 -18.94 24.46 0.76
C VAL A 419 -18.47 24.04 -0.62
N ILE A 420 -17.20 23.65 -0.76
CA ILE A 420 -16.65 23.16 -2.03
C ILE A 420 -17.10 21.71 -2.31
N GLY A 421 -17.39 20.91 -1.27
CA GLY A 421 -17.84 19.53 -1.38
C GLY A 421 -16.71 18.49 -1.37
N LEU A 422 -15.54 18.86 -0.83
CA LEU A 422 -14.39 17.97 -0.70
C LEU A 422 -14.48 17.17 0.61
N ASP A 423 -14.24 15.87 0.52
CA ASP A 423 -14.15 14.96 1.67
C ASP A 423 -12.77 15.01 2.34
N ILE A 424 -11.73 15.32 1.57
CA ILE A 424 -10.39 15.63 2.06
C ILE A 424 -9.93 16.92 1.37
N ALA A 425 -9.54 17.91 2.16
CA ALA A 425 -9.14 19.21 1.65
C ALA A 425 -7.89 19.74 2.36
N GLY A 426 -7.00 20.33 1.58
CA GLY A 426 -5.92 21.18 2.06
C GLY A 426 -6.34 22.64 1.98
N ILE A 427 -6.51 23.30 3.13
CA ILE A 427 -6.93 24.68 3.21
C ILE A 427 -5.70 25.56 3.47
N ASP A 428 -5.42 26.47 2.55
CA ASP A 428 -4.35 27.45 2.70
C ASP A 428 -4.89 28.71 3.37
N ILE A 429 -4.37 29.00 4.55
CA ILE A 429 -4.77 30.14 5.39
C ILE A 429 -3.57 31.03 5.62
N VAL A 430 -3.73 32.33 5.40
CA VAL A 430 -2.74 33.33 5.83
C VAL A 430 -3.29 34.04 7.06
N THR A 431 -2.52 34.01 8.15
CA THR A 431 -2.85 34.70 9.39
C THR A 431 -1.59 35.03 10.20
N GLN A 432 -1.63 36.10 10.98
CA GLN A 432 -0.52 36.47 11.87
C GLN A 432 -0.40 35.51 13.06
N ASP A 433 -1.52 34.89 13.46
CA ASP A 433 -1.57 33.96 14.60
C ASP A 433 -2.75 33.00 14.44
N ILE A 434 -2.45 31.73 14.16
CA ILE A 434 -3.47 30.68 13.96
C ILE A 434 -4.16 30.28 15.27
N SER A 435 -3.62 30.68 16.42
CA SER A 435 -4.22 30.44 17.74
C SER A 435 -5.30 31.45 18.14
N ARG A 436 -5.65 32.35 17.20
CA ARG A 436 -6.71 33.37 17.37
C ARG A 436 -7.69 33.30 16.21
N PRO A 437 -8.96 33.74 16.43
CA PRO A 437 -9.94 33.85 15.34
C PRO A 437 -9.44 34.66 14.15
N LEU A 438 -9.78 34.24 12.91
CA LEU A 438 -9.35 34.94 11.69
C LEU A 438 -9.86 36.39 11.63
N GLU A 439 -11.02 36.70 12.20
CA GLU A 439 -11.57 38.06 12.28
C GLU A 439 -10.65 38.98 13.07
N GLU A 440 -10.08 38.51 14.17
CA GLU A 440 -9.18 39.32 15.01
C GLU A 440 -7.83 39.55 14.36
N THR A 441 -7.31 38.55 13.65
CA THR A 441 -6.00 38.63 13.00
C THR A 441 -6.07 39.18 11.57
N LYS A 442 -7.29 39.44 11.06
CA LYS A 442 -7.57 39.76 9.66
C LYS A 442 -7.00 38.73 8.69
N GLY A 443 -6.98 37.47 9.15
CA GLY A 443 -6.55 36.33 8.36
C GLY A 443 -7.63 35.90 7.34
N ALA A 444 -7.24 35.18 6.31
CA ALA A 444 -8.16 34.71 5.27
C ALA A 444 -7.74 33.37 4.69
N ILE A 445 -8.73 32.64 4.15
CA ILE A 445 -8.49 31.46 3.30
C ILE A 445 -8.07 31.94 1.90
N ILE A 446 -6.90 31.50 1.45
CA ILE A 446 -6.34 31.89 0.17
C ILE A 446 -6.71 30.86 -0.91
N GLU A 447 -6.73 29.57 -0.55
CA GLU A 447 -6.96 28.47 -1.48
C GLU A 447 -7.54 27.25 -0.77
N VAL A 448 -8.34 26.49 -1.51
CA VAL A 448 -8.86 25.17 -1.10
C VAL A 448 -8.39 24.15 -2.12
N ASN A 449 -7.63 23.15 -1.67
CA ASN A 449 -6.99 22.19 -2.55
C ASN A 449 -7.61 20.80 -2.41
N ALA A 450 -8.02 20.18 -3.51
CA ALA A 450 -8.29 18.75 -3.60
C ALA A 450 -6.95 17.97 -3.62
N GLY A 451 -6.97 16.71 -3.15
CA GLY A 451 -5.80 15.84 -3.18
C GLY A 451 -4.54 16.40 -2.50
N PRO A 452 -4.61 16.95 -1.28
CA PRO A 452 -3.49 17.63 -0.66
C PRO A 452 -2.30 16.72 -0.41
N GLY A 453 -1.07 17.24 -0.54
CA GLY A 453 0.14 16.55 -0.12
C GLY A 453 0.15 16.32 1.39
N LEU A 454 0.47 15.10 1.83
CA LEU A 454 0.45 14.71 3.24
C LEU A 454 1.83 14.68 3.89
N LEU A 455 2.91 14.75 3.11
CA LEU A 455 4.28 14.57 3.62
C LEU A 455 4.62 15.56 4.74
N MET A 456 4.23 16.81 4.59
CA MET A 456 4.48 17.86 5.58
C MET A 456 3.86 17.59 6.96
N HIS A 457 2.79 16.81 6.99
CA HIS A 457 2.12 16.41 8.22
C HIS A 457 2.67 15.09 8.80
N VAL A 458 3.15 14.19 7.92
CA VAL A 458 3.71 12.89 8.31
C VAL A 458 5.17 13.02 8.76
N LYS A 459 5.93 13.91 8.11
CA LYS A 459 7.34 14.20 8.41
C LYS A 459 7.56 15.71 8.52
N PRO A 460 7.05 16.39 9.57
CA PRO A 460 7.31 17.80 9.75
C PRO A 460 8.79 18.05 10.02
N ALA A 461 9.29 19.23 9.58
CA ALA A 461 10.66 19.65 9.88
C ALA A 461 10.82 20.01 11.36
N VAL A 462 9.78 20.56 11.96
CA VAL A 462 9.69 20.91 13.39
C VAL A 462 8.33 20.46 13.91
N GLY A 463 8.28 19.91 15.12
CA GLY A 463 7.06 19.46 15.77
C GLY A 463 6.86 17.94 15.68
N GLN A 464 5.60 17.49 15.72
CA GLN A 464 5.25 16.07 15.81
C GLN A 464 4.65 15.54 14.51
N PRO A 465 5.03 14.32 14.07
CA PRO A 465 4.32 13.61 13.01
C PRO A 465 2.84 13.42 13.37
N ARG A 466 1.93 13.71 12.44
CA ARG A 466 0.49 13.55 12.64
C ARG A 466 -0.04 12.30 11.93
N PRO A 467 -0.92 11.51 12.56
CA PRO A 467 -1.42 10.26 12.01
C PRO A 467 -2.53 10.50 10.97
N VAL A 468 -2.24 11.31 9.95
CA VAL A 468 -3.24 11.73 8.94
C VAL A 468 -3.77 10.56 8.12
N GLY A 469 -2.93 9.56 7.80
CA GLY A 469 -3.37 8.36 7.11
C GLY A 469 -4.44 7.60 7.89
N LYS A 470 -4.30 7.51 9.22
CA LYS A 470 -5.30 6.90 10.11
C LYS A 470 -6.63 7.65 10.05
N ALA A 471 -6.59 8.99 10.11
CA ALA A 471 -7.79 9.80 10.01
C ALA A 471 -8.53 9.60 8.68
N ILE A 472 -7.79 9.48 7.56
CA ILE A 472 -8.35 9.22 6.24
C ILE A 472 -8.98 7.83 6.17
N VAL A 473 -8.30 6.79 6.66
CA VAL A 473 -8.86 5.43 6.67
C VAL A 473 -10.11 5.33 7.56
N GLU A 474 -10.12 6.00 8.72
CA GLU A 474 -11.29 6.08 9.60
C GLU A 474 -12.46 6.84 8.95
N HIS A 475 -12.18 7.83 8.11
CA HIS A 475 -13.20 8.52 7.31
C HIS A 475 -13.77 7.61 6.21
N LEU A 476 -12.93 6.80 5.55
CA LEU A 476 -13.35 5.92 4.47
C LEU A 476 -14.15 4.71 4.94
N PHE A 477 -13.81 4.18 6.12
CA PHE A 477 -14.41 2.97 6.69
C PHE A 477 -14.96 3.26 8.08
N GLY A 478 -16.21 2.88 8.31
CA GLY A 478 -16.82 2.95 9.63
C GLY A 478 -16.05 2.11 10.67
N PRO A 479 -16.34 2.29 11.98
CA PRO A 479 -15.59 1.63 13.07
C PRO A 479 -15.51 0.11 12.95
N ASN A 480 -16.55 -0.53 12.41
CA ASN A 480 -16.68 -1.98 12.28
C ASN A 480 -16.55 -2.47 10.83
N GLU A 481 -16.14 -1.60 9.90
CA GLU A 481 -15.95 -1.98 8.49
C GLU A 481 -14.51 -2.40 8.25
N SER A 482 -14.29 -3.69 7.97
CA SER A 482 -12.97 -4.23 7.63
C SER A 482 -12.54 -3.98 6.18
N GLY A 483 -13.48 -3.53 5.34
CA GLY A 483 -13.28 -3.45 3.89
C GLY A 483 -13.27 -4.82 3.19
N ARG A 484 -13.64 -5.90 3.87
CA ARG A 484 -13.57 -7.27 3.35
C ARG A 484 -14.91 -7.78 2.90
N ILE A 485 -14.93 -8.53 1.80
CA ILE A 485 -15.98 -9.47 1.47
C ILE A 485 -15.59 -10.86 1.98
N PRO A 486 -16.53 -11.79 2.23
CA PRO A 486 -16.22 -13.17 2.49
C PRO A 486 -15.35 -13.78 1.39
N VAL A 487 -14.18 -14.30 1.76
CA VAL A 487 -13.28 -15.03 0.89
C VAL A 487 -13.21 -16.48 1.38
N VAL A 488 -13.38 -17.42 0.47
CA VAL A 488 -13.20 -18.86 0.70
C VAL A 488 -11.99 -19.34 -0.08
N GLY A 489 -10.97 -19.82 0.61
CA GLY A 489 -9.78 -20.41 -0.02
C GLY A 489 -9.79 -21.92 0.09
N ILE A 490 -9.48 -22.62 -1.00
CA ILE A 490 -9.54 -24.08 -1.09
C ILE A 490 -8.21 -24.60 -1.62
N VAL A 491 -7.58 -25.51 -0.88
CA VAL A 491 -6.36 -26.20 -1.30
C VAL A 491 -6.48 -27.71 -1.10
N GLY A 492 -5.87 -28.45 -1.99
CA GLY A 492 -5.83 -29.91 -2.01
C GLY A 492 -5.43 -30.43 -3.39
N SER A 493 -5.54 -31.73 -3.60
CA SER A 493 -5.28 -32.36 -4.90
C SER A 493 -6.49 -33.12 -5.46
N GLN A 494 -7.56 -33.26 -4.67
CA GLN A 494 -8.73 -34.04 -5.05
C GLN A 494 -9.99 -33.21 -4.95
N GLN A 495 -10.73 -33.11 -6.07
CA GLN A 495 -12.07 -32.52 -6.18
C GLN A 495 -12.19 -31.06 -5.68
N THR A 496 -11.11 -30.33 -5.70
CA THR A 496 -11.08 -28.91 -5.28
C THR A 496 -11.89 -28.01 -6.23
N THR A 497 -11.94 -28.37 -7.52
CA THR A 497 -12.71 -27.63 -8.54
C THR A 497 -14.22 -27.79 -8.31
N GLU A 498 -14.70 -29.04 -8.15
CA GLU A 498 -16.11 -29.33 -7.88
C GLU A 498 -16.56 -28.74 -6.54
N LEU A 499 -15.69 -28.79 -5.54
CA LEU A 499 -15.92 -28.15 -4.24
C LEU A 499 -16.08 -26.64 -4.38
N SER A 500 -15.17 -26.00 -5.11
CA SER A 500 -15.18 -24.56 -5.30
C SER A 500 -16.44 -24.09 -6.05
N GLN A 501 -16.87 -24.83 -7.07
CA GLN A 501 -18.10 -24.58 -7.82
C GLN A 501 -19.34 -24.73 -6.93
N LEU A 502 -19.38 -25.78 -6.09
CA LEU A 502 -20.50 -26.01 -5.19
C LEU A 502 -20.60 -24.95 -4.08
N VAL A 503 -19.47 -24.53 -3.50
CA VAL A 503 -19.43 -23.44 -2.51
C VAL A 503 -19.86 -22.12 -3.13
N ALA A 504 -19.37 -21.80 -4.34
CA ALA A 504 -19.77 -20.59 -5.05
C ALA A 504 -21.28 -20.58 -5.38
N TRP A 505 -21.83 -21.73 -5.78
CA TRP A 505 -23.26 -21.90 -6.00
C TRP A 505 -24.09 -21.63 -4.72
N LEU A 506 -23.68 -22.17 -3.57
CA LEU A 506 -24.37 -21.97 -2.30
C LEU A 506 -24.30 -20.50 -1.84
N LEU A 507 -23.18 -19.83 -2.05
CA LEU A 507 -23.05 -18.39 -1.82
C LEU A 507 -23.96 -17.58 -2.75
N HIS A 508 -24.01 -17.90 -4.04
CA HIS A 508 -24.90 -17.26 -4.99
C HIS A 508 -26.38 -17.40 -4.56
N LEU A 509 -26.81 -18.61 -4.16
CA LEU A 509 -28.17 -18.82 -3.66
C LEU A 509 -28.47 -18.07 -2.37
N SER A 510 -27.47 -17.72 -1.58
CA SER A 510 -27.64 -16.86 -0.40
C SER A 510 -27.82 -15.37 -0.74
N GLY A 511 -27.91 -15.02 -2.03
CA GLY A 511 -28.12 -13.66 -2.52
C GLY A 511 -26.84 -12.85 -2.71
N LYS A 512 -25.65 -13.49 -2.64
CA LYS A 512 -24.36 -12.81 -2.84
C LYS A 512 -23.91 -12.94 -4.29
N ARG A 513 -23.51 -11.84 -4.92
CA ARG A 513 -22.76 -11.90 -6.19
C ARG A 513 -21.41 -12.50 -5.90
N THR A 514 -21.19 -13.70 -6.41
CA THR A 514 -20.04 -14.52 -6.05
C THR A 514 -19.05 -14.63 -7.21
N GLY A 515 -17.79 -14.31 -6.96
CA GLY A 515 -16.68 -14.60 -7.87
C GLY A 515 -16.11 -15.98 -7.60
N LEU A 516 -15.75 -16.71 -8.65
CA LEU A 516 -15.07 -18.00 -8.54
C LEU A 516 -13.88 -18.04 -9.50
N ALA A 517 -12.70 -18.35 -8.95
CA ALA A 517 -11.51 -18.67 -9.74
C ALA A 517 -11.09 -20.12 -9.45
N CYS A 518 -11.16 -20.96 -10.47
CA CYS A 518 -10.90 -22.38 -10.36
C CYS A 518 -10.20 -22.92 -11.62
N LYS A 519 -9.88 -24.22 -11.63
CA LYS A 519 -9.25 -24.89 -12.77
C LYS A 519 -10.07 -24.73 -14.06
N ASP A 520 -11.39 -24.81 -13.97
CA ASP A 520 -12.28 -24.78 -15.13
C ASP A 520 -12.50 -23.35 -15.66
N GLY A 521 -12.05 -22.32 -14.95
CA GLY A 521 -12.13 -20.96 -15.41
C GLY A 521 -12.43 -19.91 -14.34
N LEU A 522 -12.74 -18.72 -14.83
CA LEU A 522 -13.11 -17.54 -14.06
C LEU A 522 -14.60 -17.27 -14.23
N TYR A 523 -15.32 -17.13 -13.11
CA TYR A 523 -16.77 -16.93 -13.11
C TYR A 523 -17.17 -15.73 -12.24
N MET A 524 -18.24 -15.07 -12.63
CA MET A 524 -18.99 -14.11 -11.82
C MET A 524 -20.44 -14.58 -11.78
N ASP A 525 -20.89 -15.03 -10.63
CA ASP A 525 -22.11 -15.80 -10.46
C ASP A 525 -22.14 -17.00 -11.43
N GLN A 526 -23.08 -17.00 -12.36
CA GLN A 526 -23.22 -18.03 -13.39
C GLN A 526 -22.53 -17.66 -14.72
N GLN A 527 -22.04 -16.42 -14.83
CA GLN A 527 -21.38 -15.95 -16.04
C GLN A 527 -19.93 -16.42 -16.08
N HIS A 528 -19.59 -17.12 -17.15
CA HIS A 528 -18.22 -17.57 -17.42
C HIS A 528 -17.41 -16.44 -18.09
N LEU A 529 -16.44 -15.90 -17.38
CA LEU A 529 -15.59 -14.79 -17.85
C LEU A 529 -14.35 -15.26 -18.61
N GLY A 530 -13.89 -16.48 -18.36
CA GLY A 530 -12.70 -17.06 -18.98
C GLY A 530 -12.66 -18.58 -18.83
N LYS A 531 -12.26 -19.31 -19.89
CA LYS A 531 -12.27 -20.79 -19.95
C LYS A 531 -10.91 -21.43 -19.70
N SER A 532 -9.88 -20.65 -19.36
CA SER A 532 -8.56 -21.16 -19.00
C SER A 532 -8.47 -21.41 -17.50
N ASP A 533 -7.51 -22.24 -17.09
CA ASP A 533 -7.18 -22.42 -15.67
C ASP A 533 -6.96 -21.06 -14.99
N SER A 534 -7.77 -20.76 -14.01
CA SER A 534 -7.85 -19.46 -13.36
C SER A 534 -7.48 -19.51 -11.87
N ARG A 535 -6.75 -20.57 -11.44
CA ARG A 535 -6.31 -20.74 -10.06
C ARG A 535 -5.17 -19.80 -9.62
N GLY A 536 -4.51 -19.13 -10.57
CA GLY A 536 -3.36 -18.26 -10.34
C GLY A 536 -3.72 -16.92 -9.69
N PHE A 537 -2.69 -16.21 -9.28
CA PHE A 537 -2.77 -14.92 -8.57
C PHE A 537 -3.57 -13.88 -9.36
N GLU A 538 -3.25 -13.68 -10.64
CA GLU A 538 -3.86 -12.65 -11.48
C GLU A 538 -5.38 -12.82 -11.63
N ALA A 539 -5.85 -14.06 -11.85
CA ALA A 539 -7.27 -14.34 -11.98
C ALA A 539 -8.03 -14.06 -10.67
N SER A 540 -7.44 -14.42 -9.53
CA SER A 540 -7.99 -14.15 -8.21
C SER A 540 -8.03 -12.65 -7.91
N GLU A 541 -6.97 -11.92 -8.22
CA GLU A 541 -6.91 -10.46 -8.05
C GLU A 541 -7.98 -9.75 -8.91
N ARG A 542 -8.21 -10.20 -10.16
CA ARG A 542 -9.28 -9.67 -11.03
C ARG A 542 -10.67 -9.74 -10.38
N LEU A 543 -10.95 -10.77 -9.59
CA LEU A 543 -12.19 -10.85 -8.82
C LEU A 543 -12.18 -9.88 -7.63
N LEU A 544 -11.09 -9.78 -6.89
CA LEU A 544 -10.99 -8.91 -5.72
C LEU A 544 -11.10 -7.41 -6.05
N ILE A 545 -10.70 -7.00 -7.26
CA ILE A 545 -10.84 -5.62 -7.72
C ILE A 545 -12.26 -5.29 -8.24
N ASN A 546 -13.13 -6.28 -8.43
CA ASN A 546 -14.46 -6.08 -8.97
C ASN A 546 -15.43 -5.59 -7.89
N ARG A 547 -15.87 -4.34 -8.00
CA ARG A 547 -16.81 -3.69 -7.06
C ARG A 547 -18.20 -4.34 -6.98
N ALA A 548 -18.57 -5.17 -7.94
CA ALA A 548 -19.87 -5.82 -7.96
C ALA A 548 -19.92 -7.09 -7.08
N LEU A 549 -18.77 -7.62 -6.63
CA LEU A 549 -18.73 -8.90 -5.92
C LEU A 549 -18.93 -8.74 -4.42
N ASP A 550 -19.83 -9.55 -3.86
CA ASP A 550 -20.13 -9.63 -2.43
C ASP A 550 -19.42 -10.81 -1.74
N ALA A 551 -18.88 -11.77 -2.50
CA ALA A 551 -18.09 -12.91 -2.00
C ALA A 551 -17.16 -13.44 -3.08
N ALA A 552 -16.10 -14.16 -2.70
CA ALA A 552 -15.18 -14.79 -3.63
C ALA A 552 -14.75 -16.20 -3.15
N VAL A 553 -14.59 -17.11 -4.10
CA VAL A 553 -14.09 -18.48 -3.87
C VAL A 553 -12.86 -18.70 -4.75
N PHE A 554 -11.78 -19.15 -4.13
CA PHE A 554 -10.50 -19.37 -4.78
C PHE A 554 -10.03 -20.80 -4.59
N GLU A 555 -9.90 -21.53 -5.70
CA GLU A 555 -9.18 -22.79 -5.74
C GLU A 555 -7.69 -22.50 -5.96
N THR A 556 -6.82 -23.16 -5.21
CA THR A 556 -5.36 -23.05 -5.40
C THR A 556 -4.68 -24.41 -5.30
N THR A 557 -3.40 -24.45 -5.65
CA THR A 557 -2.56 -25.63 -5.58
C THR A 557 -1.26 -25.35 -4.83
N PRO A 558 -0.59 -26.37 -4.26
CA PRO A 558 0.73 -26.16 -3.67
C PRO A 558 1.75 -25.48 -4.58
N ALA A 559 1.74 -25.80 -5.87
CA ALA A 559 2.64 -25.19 -6.84
C ALA A 559 2.40 -23.68 -6.97
N LEU A 560 1.16 -23.24 -7.04
CA LEU A 560 0.81 -21.81 -7.13
C LEU A 560 1.16 -21.02 -5.85
N ILE A 561 0.96 -21.63 -4.68
CA ILE A 561 1.40 -21.04 -3.40
C ILE A 561 2.91 -20.80 -3.41
N LEU A 562 3.69 -21.73 -3.98
CA LEU A 562 5.15 -21.64 -4.05
C LEU A 562 5.64 -20.72 -5.18
N ASP A 563 4.89 -20.58 -6.27
CA ASP A 563 5.28 -19.77 -7.42
C ASP A 563 4.89 -18.30 -7.30
N GLU A 564 3.72 -18.01 -6.72
CA GLU A 564 3.10 -16.66 -6.78
C GLU A 564 2.64 -16.16 -5.40
N GLY A 565 2.38 -17.08 -4.44
CA GLY A 565 1.65 -16.78 -3.21
C GLY A 565 0.14 -16.71 -3.43
N LEU A 566 -0.61 -16.42 -2.36
CA LEU A 566 -2.07 -16.27 -2.41
C LEU A 566 -2.45 -14.82 -2.73
N ALA A 567 -3.51 -14.61 -3.53
CA ALA A 567 -3.92 -13.27 -3.96
C ALA A 567 -4.71 -12.49 -2.89
N TYR A 568 -5.08 -13.11 -1.79
CA TYR A 568 -5.75 -12.51 -0.64
C TYR A 568 -4.90 -12.62 0.61
N ASP A 569 -4.95 -11.62 1.45
CA ASP A 569 -4.17 -11.55 2.69
C ASP A 569 -4.78 -12.37 3.83
N ARG A 570 -6.12 -12.50 3.87
CA ARG A 570 -6.89 -13.27 4.83
C ARG A 570 -8.17 -13.81 4.18
N CYS A 571 -8.69 -14.92 4.69
CA CYS A 571 -9.96 -15.51 4.27
C CYS A 571 -10.91 -15.74 5.46
N LEU A 572 -12.21 -15.76 5.18
CA LEU A 572 -13.23 -16.10 6.18
C LEU A 572 -13.32 -17.62 6.36
N VAL A 573 -13.14 -18.38 5.26
CA VAL A 573 -13.12 -19.83 5.33
C VAL A 573 -11.91 -20.37 4.58
N GLY A 574 -11.09 -21.15 5.27
CA GLY A 574 -9.97 -21.90 4.69
C GLY A 574 -10.28 -23.39 4.65
N ILE A 575 -10.20 -24.02 3.48
CA ILE A 575 -10.54 -25.44 3.29
C ILE A 575 -9.31 -26.20 2.85
N VAL A 576 -9.03 -27.32 3.54
CA VAL A 576 -8.03 -28.31 3.13
C VAL A 576 -8.72 -29.66 2.97
N THR A 577 -8.75 -30.17 1.73
CA THR A 577 -9.47 -31.42 1.42
C THR A 577 -8.65 -32.66 1.73
N ASN A 578 -7.38 -32.63 1.38
CA ASN A 578 -6.41 -33.71 1.62
C ASN A 578 -4.99 -33.13 1.60
N MET A 579 -4.03 -33.91 2.12
CA MET A 579 -2.62 -33.59 1.98
C MET A 579 -2.14 -34.05 0.59
N PRO A 580 -1.73 -33.12 -0.32
CA PRO A 580 -1.24 -33.50 -1.63
C PRO A 580 0.07 -34.29 -1.55
N ASP A 581 0.25 -35.23 -2.47
CA ASP A 581 1.53 -35.91 -2.64
C ASP A 581 2.59 -35.00 -3.25
N THR A 582 3.85 -35.30 -2.97
CA THR A 582 4.97 -34.64 -3.65
C THR A 582 5.06 -35.11 -5.10
N THR A 583 5.16 -34.18 -6.04
CA THR A 583 5.30 -34.45 -7.46
C THR A 583 6.72 -34.18 -7.94
N PRO A 584 7.20 -34.79 -9.04
CA PRO A 584 8.52 -34.48 -9.60
C PRO A 584 8.73 -32.96 -9.80
N THR A 585 7.71 -32.25 -10.27
CA THR A 585 7.78 -30.79 -10.45
C THR A 585 8.00 -30.05 -9.14
N LEU A 586 7.34 -30.45 -8.04
CA LEU A 586 7.52 -29.82 -6.72
C LEU A 586 8.89 -30.15 -6.14
N ILE A 587 9.40 -31.35 -6.38
CA ILE A 587 10.75 -31.75 -5.96
C ILE A 587 11.80 -30.94 -6.73
N ASP A 588 11.76 -30.96 -8.06
CA ASP A 588 12.78 -30.39 -8.91
C ASP A 588 12.79 -28.84 -8.83
N LYS A 589 11.60 -28.23 -8.81
CA LYS A 589 11.47 -26.78 -8.83
C LYS A 589 11.55 -26.16 -7.43
N HIS A 590 10.98 -26.79 -6.43
CA HIS A 590 10.79 -26.18 -5.11
C HIS A 590 11.47 -26.94 -3.96
N ASP A 591 12.12 -28.05 -4.22
CA ASP A 591 12.76 -28.91 -3.19
C ASP A 591 11.76 -29.36 -2.10
N ILE A 592 10.51 -29.67 -2.51
CA ILE A 592 9.49 -30.23 -1.63
C ILE A 592 9.54 -31.77 -1.74
N GLN A 593 10.23 -32.41 -0.81
CA GLN A 593 10.54 -33.85 -0.84
C GLN A 593 9.77 -34.65 0.20
N THR A 594 9.32 -34.00 1.28
CA THR A 594 8.69 -34.68 2.43
C THR A 594 7.28 -34.18 2.70
N SER A 595 6.48 -35.01 3.37
CA SER A 595 5.15 -34.60 3.83
C SER A 595 5.16 -33.42 4.78
N ASP A 596 6.20 -33.21 5.59
CA ASP A 596 6.33 -32.06 6.49
C ASP A 596 6.57 -30.77 5.71
N GLN A 597 7.36 -30.84 4.64
CA GLN A 597 7.52 -29.70 3.73
C GLN A 597 6.21 -29.39 3.01
N MET A 598 5.47 -30.40 2.53
CA MET A 598 4.15 -30.23 1.95
C MET A 598 3.15 -29.64 2.96
N ARG A 599 3.18 -30.11 4.21
CA ARG A 599 2.37 -29.54 5.30
C ARG A 599 2.68 -28.04 5.48
N THR A 600 3.95 -27.63 5.38
CA THR A 600 4.35 -26.22 5.45
C THR A 600 3.75 -25.40 4.30
N VAL A 601 3.61 -25.97 3.11
CA VAL A 601 2.97 -25.30 1.97
C VAL A 601 1.48 -25.14 2.19
N VAL A 602 0.81 -26.25 2.53
CA VAL A 602 -0.66 -26.28 2.67
C VAL A 602 -1.14 -25.47 3.88
N ARG A 603 -0.34 -25.43 4.98
CA ARG A 603 -0.67 -24.62 6.16
C ARG A 603 -0.88 -23.14 5.83
N THR A 604 -0.22 -22.61 4.78
CA THR A 604 -0.39 -21.20 4.35
C THR A 604 -1.86 -20.85 4.18
N GLN A 605 -2.70 -21.77 3.70
CA GLN A 605 -4.14 -21.56 3.56
C GLN A 605 -4.83 -21.41 4.92
N ILE A 606 -4.42 -22.16 5.93
CA ILE A 606 -5.03 -22.16 7.26
C ILE A 606 -4.52 -20.97 8.10
N ASP A 607 -3.25 -20.62 7.96
CA ASP A 607 -2.65 -19.43 8.60
C ASP A 607 -3.38 -18.13 8.23
N LEU A 608 -4.13 -18.11 7.11
CA LEU A 608 -4.88 -16.95 6.64
C LEU A 608 -6.32 -16.88 7.14
N VAL A 609 -6.81 -17.86 7.87
CA VAL A 609 -8.17 -17.83 8.41
C VAL A 609 -8.27 -16.70 9.43
N LEU A 610 -9.31 -15.88 9.29
CA LEU A 610 -9.60 -14.80 10.24
C LEU A 610 -10.04 -15.36 11.61
N PRO A 611 -9.80 -14.68 12.73
CA PRO A 611 -10.27 -15.12 14.04
C PRO A 611 -11.78 -15.33 14.12
N GLU A 612 -12.56 -14.56 13.37
CA GLU A 612 -14.01 -14.71 13.22
C GLU A 612 -14.42 -15.73 12.13
N GLY A 613 -13.45 -16.34 11.47
CA GLY A 613 -13.64 -17.29 10.38
C GLY A 613 -13.57 -18.74 10.82
N ALA A 614 -13.47 -19.66 9.83
CA ALA A 614 -13.40 -21.09 10.09
C ALA A 614 -12.39 -21.82 9.19
N ALA A 615 -11.63 -22.75 9.78
CA ALA A 615 -10.88 -23.76 9.07
C ALA A 615 -11.75 -25.02 8.88
N VAL A 616 -12.04 -25.36 7.64
CA VAL A 616 -12.80 -26.56 7.29
C VAL A 616 -11.83 -27.67 6.90
N LEU A 617 -11.73 -28.70 7.74
CA LEU A 617 -10.70 -29.72 7.66
C LEU A 617 -11.29 -31.12 7.54
N ASN A 618 -10.65 -31.97 6.74
CA ASN A 618 -11.04 -33.39 6.57
C ASN A 618 -10.54 -34.22 7.76
N ALA A 619 -11.46 -34.69 8.60
CA ALA A 619 -11.11 -35.52 9.74
C ALA A 619 -10.71 -36.95 9.33
N ASP A 620 -11.05 -37.41 8.13
CA ASP A 620 -10.64 -38.71 7.62
C ASP A 620 -9.16 -38.76 7.19
N GLU A 621 -8.49 -37.60 7.14
CA GLU A 621 -7.10 -37.41 6.73
C GLU A 621 -6.26 -36.96 7.94
N GLN A 622 -5.53 -37.83 8.59
CA GLN A 622 -4.75 -37.50 9.79
C GLN A 622 -3.74 -36.36 9.57
N ALA A 623 -3.12 -36.29 8.39
CA ALA A 623 -2.20 -35.21 8.05
C ALA A 623 -2.90 -33.82 7.99
N VAL A 624 -4.16 -33.79 7.58
CA VAL A 624 -4.99 -32.58 7.53
C VAL A 624 -5.44 -32.16 8.92
N THR A 625 -5.81 -33.11 9.78
CA THR A 625 -6.25 -32.80 11.17
C THR A 625 -5.17 -32.08 11.98
N SER A 626 -3.89 -32.33 11.69
CA SER A 626 -2.76 -31.65 12.34
C SER A 626 -2.67 -30.15 12.05
N LEU A 627 -3.43 -29.65 11.08
CA LEU A 627 -3.49 -28.22 10.78
C LEU A 627 -4.47 -27.45 11.68
N ALA A 628 -5.31 -28.15 12.44
CA ALA A 628 -6.34 -27.55 13.29
C ALA A 628 -5.77 -26.55 14.31
N GLU A 629 -4.64 -26.87 14.92
CA GLU A 629 -3.96 -26.04 15.93
C GLU A 629 -3.36 -24.74 15.36
N LEU A 630 -3.30 -24.60 14.04
CA LEU A 630 -2.72 -23.44 13.35
C LEU A 630 -3.76 -22.38 12.98
N SER A 631 -5.06 -22.69 13.12
CA SER A 631 -6.13 -21.77 12.77
C SER A 631 -6.34 -20.72 13.86
N ASP A 632 -6.34 -19.45 13.49
CA ASP A 632 -6.78 -18.36 14.38
C ASP A 632 -8.31 -18.40 14.60
N GLY A 633 -9.06 -18.95 13.64
CA GLY A 633 -10.52 -19.07 13.66
C GLY A 633 -11.00 -20.43 14.17
N GLU A 634 -12.34 -20.61 14.19
CA GLU A 634 -12.96 -21.85 14.59
C GLU A 634 -12.52 -23.02 13.67
N VAL A 635 -12.32 -24.20 14.24
CA VAL A 635 -12.09 -25.41 13.46
C VAL A 635 -13.42 -26.12 13.27
N LEU A 636 -13.75 -26.50 12.04
CA LEU A 636 -14.89 -27.29 11.68
C LEU A 636 -14.41 -28.53 10.92
N PHE A 637 -14.61 -29.70 11.52
CA PHE A 637 -14.27 -30.96 10.86
C PHE A 637 -15.43 -31.50 10.04
N TYR A 638 -15.10 -32.16 8.92
CA TYR A 638 -16.04 -33.03 8.22
C TYR A 638 -15.44 -34.45 8.08
N ALA A 639 -16.31 -35.45 8.14
CA ALA A 639 -15.94 -36.86 8.04
C ALA A 639 -17.05 -37.70 7.39
N LYS A 640 -16.70 -38.81 6.77
CA LYS A 640 -17.68 -39.74 6.19
C LYS A 640 -18.63 -40.31 7.23
N THR A 641 -18.15 -40.52 8.47
CA THR A 641 -18.93 -41.11 9.56
C THR A 641 -18.69 -40.34 10.87
N LYS A 642 -19.64 -40.43 11.80
CA LYS A 642 -19.48 -39.90 13.16
C LYS A 642 -18.38 -40.60 13.94
N ASP A 643 -18.15 -41.91 13.69
CA ASP A 643 -17.25 -42.77 14.46
C ASP A 643 -15.75 -42.46 14.22
N ASN A 644 -15.44 -41.48 13.37
CA ASN A 644 -14.08 -40.98 13.22
C ASN A 644 -13.55 -40.42 14.56
N ALA A 645 -12.38 -40.89 15.01
CA ALA A 645 -11.84 -40.56 16.33
C ALA A 645 -11.60 -39.07 16.53
N THR A 646 -11.09 -38.37 15.51
CA THR A 646 -10.91 -36.93 15.53
C THR A 646 -12.24 -36.19 15.65
N MET A 647 -13.24 -36.61 14.87
CA MET A 647 -14.60 -36.06 14.93
C MET A 647 -15.21 -36.23 16.32
N LEU A 648 -15.13 -37.42 16.90
CA LEU A 648 -15.67 -37.72 18.24
C LEU A 648 -15.01 -36.81 19.31
N THR A 649 -13.68 -36.73 19.32
CA THR A 649 -12.95 -35.90 20.29
C THR A 649 -13.31 -34.43 20.14
N HIS A 650 -13.41 -33.95 18.91
CA HIS A 650 -13.75 -32.55 18.60
C HIS A 650 -15.17 -32.20 19.06
N LEU A 651 -16.14 -33.08 18.80
CA LEU A 651 -17.52 -32.90 19.26
C LEU A 651 -17.62 -32.92 20.79
N GLN A 652 -16.90 -33.82 21.46
CA GLN A 652 -16.85 -33.86 22.94
C GLN A 652 -16.31 -32.58 23.55
N SER A 653 -15.42 -31.87 22.84
CA SER A 653 -14.95 -30.53 23.26
C SER A 653 -15.92 -29.37 22.91
N GLY A 654 -17.11 -29.69 22.34
CA GLY A 654 -18.11 -28.67 21.96
C GLY A 654 -17.93 -28.11 20.56
N GLY A 655 -17.00 -28.64 19.76
CA GLY A 655 -16.71 -28.19 18.39
C GLY A 655 -17.85 -28.48 17.41
N ARG A 656 -17.73 -27.90 16.21
CA ARG A 656 -18.67 -28.12 15.09
C ARG A 656 -18.16 -29.18 14.14
N GLY A 657 -19.06 -30.09 13.69
CA GLY A 657 -18.72 -31.14 12.72
C GLY A 657 -19.84 -31.40 11.73
N VAL A 658 -19.46 -31.92 10.54
CA VAL A 658 -20.40 -32.39 9.50
C VAL A 658 -20.04 -33.81 9.11
N TYR A 659 -21.02 -34.70 9.16
CA TYR A 659 -20.80 -36.12 8.84
C TYR A 659 -22.07 -36.80 8.32
N CYS A 660 -21.93 -38.05 7.80
CA CYS A 660 -23.05 -38.93 7.50
C CYS A 660 -23.40 -39.80 8.68
N LYS A 661 -24.68 -39.87 9.04
CA LYS A 661 -25.24 -40.76 10.04
C LYS A 661 -26.54 -41.34 9.50
N GLU A 662 -26.63 -42.65 9.44
CA GLU A 662 -27.85 -43.39 8.97
C GLU A 662 -28.37 -42.85 7.62
N GLY A 663 -27.45 -42.56 6.69
CA GLY A 663 -27.80 -42.01 5.37
C GLY A 663 -28.16 -40.53 5.35
N HIS A 664 -28.08 -39.80 6.48
CA HIS A 664 -28.33 -38.37 6.56
C HIS A 664 -27.03 -37.57 6.69
N VAL A 665 -26.94 -36.48 5.95
CA VAL A 665 -25.94 -35.42 6.24
C VAL A 665 -26.36 -34.72 7.51
N THR A 666 -25.50 -34.74 8.52
CA THR A 666 -25.77 -34.26 9.87
C THR A 666 -24.82 -33.12 10.22
N LEU A 667 -25.37 -32.02 10.71
CA LEU A 667 -24.64 -30.94 11.34
C LEU A 667 -24.63 -31.20 12.84
N ALA A 668 -23.46 -31.10 13.47
CA ALA A 668 -23.35 -31.30 14.92
C ALA A 668 -22.56 -30.20 15.58
N ARG A 669 -22.98 -29.76 16.78
CA ARG A 669 -22.23 -28.92 17.68
C ARG A 669 -22.24 -29.53 19.07
N GLY A 670 -21.11 -30.03 19.50
CA GLY A 670 -21.08 -30.86 20.72
C GLY A 670 -22.03 -32.04 20.58
N ASP A 671 -22.95 -32.22 21.54
CA ASP A 671 -23.95 -33.27 21.55
C ASP A 671 -25.22 -32.98 20.75
N GLN A 672 -25.36 -31.73 20.25
CA GLN A 672 -26.52 -31.34 19.48
C GLN A 672 -26.34 -31.71 18.01
N GLU A 673 -27.24 -32.54 17.49
CA GLU A 673 -27.26 -33.00 16.09
C GLU A 673 -28.48 -32.47 15.36
N THR A 674 -28.27 -31.99 14.12
CA THR A 674 -29.35 -31.59 13.21
C THR A 674 -29.19 -32.35 11.90
N GLN A 675 -30.17 -33.24 11.58
CA GLN A 675 -30.22 -33.90 10.28
C GLN A 675 -30.60 -32.88 9.20
N LEU A 676 -29.74 -32.67 8.23
CA LEU A 676 -29.96 -31.67 7.17
C LEU A 676 -30.82 -32.27 6.04
N PHE A 677 -30.45 -33.43 5.51
CA PHE A 677 -31.20 -34.15 4.49
C PHE A 677 -30.69 -35.59 4.35
N HIS A 678 -31.54 -36.46 3.78
CA HIS A 678 -31.20 -37.86 3.48
C HIS A 678 -30.49 -37.95 2.12
N LEU A 679 -29.42 -38.73 2.07
CA LEU A 679 -28.72 -39.11 0.85
C LEU A 679 -29.43 -40.29 0.19
N ASP A 680 -30.46 -40.06 -0.60
CA ASP A 680 -31.08 -41.08 -1.38
C ASP A 680 -30.25 -41.48 -2.61
N LEU A 681 -30.55 -42.66 -3.19
CA LEU A 681 -29.79 -43.19 -4.31
C LEU A 681 -29.85 -42.27 -5.56
N GLU A 682 -30.94 -41.58 -5.74
CA GLU A 682 -31.12 -40.64 -6.87
C GLU A 682 -30.21 -39.43 -6.73
N LEU A 683 -30.17 -38.83 -5.54
CA LEU A 683 -29.28 -37.71 -5.22
C LEU A 683 -27.81 -38.13 -5.34
N ILE A 684 -27.45 -39.27 -4.77
CA ILE A 684 -26.08 -39.80 -4.86
C ILE A 684 -25.69 -40.02 -6.33
N ALA A 685 -26.52 -40.69 -7.12
CA ALA A 685 -26.23 -40.93 -8.54
C ALA A 685 -26.05 -39.63 -9.34
N ARG A 686 -26.85 -38.63 -9.04
CA ARG A 686 -26.73 -37.31 -9.68
C ARG A 686 -25.48 -36.56 -9.26
N LEU A 687 -25.13 -36.57 -7.98
CA LEU A 687 -23.90 -35.97 -7.47
C LEU A 687 -22.66 -36.62 -8.09
N LEU A 688 -22.61 -37.94 -8.14
CA LEU A 688 -21.53 -38.68 -8.79
C LEU A 688 -21.44 -38.40 -10.30
N LYS A 689 -22.57 -38.26 -10.99
CA LYS A 689 -22.61 -37.88 -12.41
C LYS A 689 -21.98 -36.49 -12.63
N ASN A 690 -22.08 -35.60 -11.65
CA ASN A 690 -21.46 -34.26 -11.67
C ASN A 690 -20.05 -34.25 -11.02
N GLY A 691 -19.42 -35.43 -10.84
CA GLY A 691 -18.06 -35.54 -10.28
C GLY A 691 -17.96 -35.33 -8.78
N LEU A 692 -19.08 -35.18 -8.05
CA LEU A 692 -19.09 -34.90 -6.61
C LEU A 692 -19.08 -36.19 -5.78
N HIS A 693 -18.04 -36.35 -4.95
CA HIS A 693 -17.98 -37.40 -3.93
C HIS A 693 -18.62 -36.94 -2.61
N ILE A 694 -18.93 -37.87 -1.75
CA ILE A 694 -19.54 -37.61 -0.43
C ILE A 694 -18.64 -36.65 0.39
N SER A 695 -17.33 -36.85 0.41
CA SER A 695 -16.40 -35.94 1.13
C SER A 695 -16.47 -34.50 0.64
N THR A 696 -16.58 -34.30 -0.68
CA THR A 696 -16.72 -32.98 -1.28
C THR A 696 -18.03 -32.30 -0.89
N LEU A 697 -19.10 -33.06 -0.86
CA LEU A 697 -20.40 -32.60 -0.40
C LEU A 697 -20.35 -32.16 1.07
N LEU A 698 -19.75 -33.00 1.96
CA LEU A 698 -19.62 -32.68 3.37
C LEU A 698 -18.75 -31.44 3.59
N ALA A 699 -17.65 -31.30 2.84
CA ALA A 699 -16.81 -30.10 2.87
C ALA A 699 -17.57 -28.83 2.46
N ALA A 700 -18.39 -28.91 1.38
CA ALA A 700 -19.20 -27.79 0.94
C ALA A 700 -20.30 -27.41 1.95
N VAL A 701 -20.94 -28.40 2.58
CA VAL A 701 -21.91 -28.19 3.66
C VAL A 701 -21.23 -27.51 4.85
N ALA A 702 -20.05 -27.97 5.24
CA ALA A 702 -19.26 -27.40 6.32
C ALA A 702 -18.88 -25.93 6.03
N ALA A 703 -18.41 -25.65 4.81
CA ALA A 703 -18.09 -24.30 4.38
C ALA A 703 -19.32 -23.39 4.36
N ALA A 704 -20.44 -23.86 3.80
CA ALA A 704 -21.69 -23.09 3.76
C ALA A 704 -22.23 -22.80 5.17
N TRP A 705 -22.13 -23.76 6.10
CA TRP A 705 -22.51 -23.56 7.49
C TRP A 705 -21.59 -22.57 8.22
N SER A 706 -20.29 -22.56 7.89
CA SER A 706 -19.33 -21.56 8.42
C SER A 706 -19.59 -20.15 7.90
N LEU A 707 -20.27 -20.04 6.76
CA LEU A 707 -20.69 -18.78 6.12
C LEU A 707 -22.09 -18.33 6.55
N ASP A 708 -22.66 -18.96 7.58
CA ASP A 708 -24.02 -18.70 8.11
C ASP A 708 -25.13 -18.87 7.06
N ILE A 709 -24.91 -19.71 6.05
CA ILE A 709 -25.94 -20.05 5.07
C ILE A 709 -26.99 -20.95 5.75
N ALA A 710 -28.24 -20.57 5.70
CA ALA A 710 -29.33 -21.29 6.35
C ALA A 710 -29.41 -22.76 5.90
N PRO A 711 -29.60 -23.74 6.82
CA PRO A 711 -29.65 -25.16 6.51
C PRO A 711 -30.66 -25.54 5.40
N LEU A 712 -31.82 -24.87 5.37
CA LEU A 712 -32.81 -25.05 4.31
C LEU A 712 -32.29 -24.65 2.93
N LEU A 713 -31.50 -23.57 2.86
CA LEU A 713 -30.92 -23.08 1.60
C LEU A 713 -29.80 -24.02 1.14
N ILE A 714 -28.97 -24.52 2.06
CA ILE A 714 -27.94 -25.53 1.76
C ILE A 714 -28.63 -26.78 1.14
N ARG A 715 -29.68 -27.29 1.77
CA ARG A 715 -30.44 -28.43 1.26
C ARG A 715 -31.02 -28.17 -0.14
N ALA A 716 -31.65 -27.01 -0.35
CA ALA A 716 -32.21 -26.63 -1.64
C ALA A 716 -31.14 -26.51 -2.72
N GLY A 717 -30.00 -25.86 -2.39
CA GLY A 717 -28.88 -25.69 -3.29
C GLY A 717 -28.27 -27.00 -3.76
N LEU A 718 -28.08 -27.96 -2.86
CA LEU A 718 -27.56 -29.29 -3.19
C LEU A 718 -28.52 -30.10 -4.07
N LYS A 719 -29.83 -29.95 -3.87
CA LYS A 719 -30.83 -30.60 -4.72
C LYS A 719 -30.86 -30.07 -6.15
N ASN A 720 -30.51 -28.80 -6.35
CA ASN A 720 -30.60 -28.14 -7.65
C ASN A 720 -29.23 -27.96 -8.35
N PHE A 721 -28.12 -28.32 -7.69
CA PHE A 721 -26.79 -28.23 -8.29
C PHE A 721 -26.68 -29.10 -9.55
N GLY A 722 -26.20 -28.52 -10.64
CA GLY A 722 -26.01 -29.19 -11.93
C GLY A 722 -27.28 -29.38 -12.78
N GLN A 723 -28.46 -28.95 -12.33
CA GLN A 723 -29.70 -29.02 -13.14
C GLN A 723 -29.77 -27.93 -14.21
N GLN A 724 -29.11 -26.79 -14.02
CA GLN A 724 -29.18 -25.65 -14.91
C GLN A 724 -28.45 -25.85 -16.25
N ASN A 725 -27.43 -26.71 -16.31
CA ASN A 725 -26.73 -26.99 -17.57
C ASN A 725 -27.62 -27.77 -18.59
N GLN A 726 -28.75 -28.32 -18.17
CA GLN A 726 -29.70 -28.99 -19.05
C GLN A 726 -30.71 -28.03 -19.71
N HIS A 727 -31.05 -26.90 -19.05
CA HIS A 727 -32.00 -25.95 -19.64
C HIS A 727 -31.35 -25.04 -20.69
N VAL A 728 -30.11 -24.65 -20.56
CA VAL A 728 -29.41 -23.83 -21.58
C VAL A 728 -29.11 -24.63 -22.84
N ALA A 729 -28.84 -25.92 -22.75
CA ALA A 729 -28.63 -26.80 -23.91
C ALA A 729 -29.93 -27.02 -24.71
N HIS A 730 -31.10 -27.00 -24.08
CA HIS A 730 -32.41 -27.11 -24.77
C HIS A 730 -32.90 -25.83 -25.43
N THR A 731 -32.49 -24.67 -24.92
CA THR A 731 -32.90 -23.35 -25.48
C THR A 731 -32.00 -22.94 -26.68
N LEU A 732 -30.86 -23.58 -26.90
CA LEU A 732 -30.02 -23.35 -28.08
C LEU A 732 -30.21 -24.35 -29.22
N GLN A 733 -31.14 -25.31 -29.08
CA GLN A 733 -31.54 -26.29 -30.11
C GLN A 733 -32.98 -26.09 -30.63
N GLY A 734 -33.67 -25.02 -30.21
CA GLY A 734 -35.00 -24.66 -30.67
C GLY A 734 -35.02 -23.48 -31.61
#